data_c60e1d91f40d2f4a6b087e982f090287
#
_entry.id   c60e1d91f40d2f4a6b087e982f090287
#
_cell.length_a   1.000
_cell.length_b   1.000
_cell.length_c   1.000
_cell.angle_alpha   90.00
_cell.angle_beta   90.00
_cell.angle_gamma   90.00
#
_symmetry.space_group_name_H-M   'P 1'
#
loop_
_entity.id
_entity.type
_entity.pdbx_description
1 polymer ?
#
loop_
_entity_poly.entity_id
_entity_poly.type
_entity_poly.pdbx_seq_one_letter_code
_entity_poly.pdbx_strand_id
1 'polypeptide(L)'
;MNKTSVEIIDKIVFKLQEKPIVDINDIKRWTGYTDRGAYNIVEKLLALNILLPYGDDNYGKRYIYKDYQTELDSDSGKTSPDTINIVNVAYNTTGKSTKVDELGMREMQKRAYNKRTSTKLLIKAPPASGKSRALMFITLDKLHNQGIKKAIIAVPERSIGASFSDTDLTASGFYEDWHIDDRNNLCTDDGLDDRSKVGAFLRFMDGDDEILLCTHATLRFAFEELPPSKFQDCLLAIDEFHHASISENSRLGQLLQDVMRDSNAHIVAMTGSYFRGDAVPILTPEDEEEFDKVTYTYYEQLNGYTYLKTLGIGYHFYTGSYLYRGALDAVLDTRKKTIIHIPNVNSKESTQKGKLEEVQNIYDIIGRWDHKDENNVDYIEAPDGRMLKVANLVEDEPEYRKKLVNYLTNVARNDIAGIDIIIALGMAKEGFDWPYCEHALTVGYRSSLTEIVQIIGRCTRDSYNKRHAQFTNLIVQPNGTNDDIVIAVNSMLKAITVSLLMEQVLAPTFTFTPKSRETRPLKPGEITIKDLAAPKTPKVKQIIASDLEDLTAAVLQDSRVEKAAAQNITGPYMKHLQSEIIREKNPGLTDEETEVVRQYLAANIATKVAEPIKDSEGNIKFLKIANRFVKIDDLDINLIDSINPFHHAFEVISKKVGAGTFKIIQDTIAGSRIDMRVEDALAMVPQIKAFVVAHNGGYPSLRSNDSNEKILAQAQAFLTAQRAKYEREKARRVAEGAL
;
A
#
# COMPACT_ATOMS: atom_id res chain seq x y z
N MET A 1 35.18 -12.30 38.50
CA MET A 1 34.82 -10.92 38.08
C MET A 1 35.01 -10.00 39.28
N ASN A 2 35.66 -8.86 39.11
CA ASN A 2 35.77 -7.83 40.17
C ASN A 2 34.38 -7.23 40.47
N LYS A 3 34.12 -6.86 41.74
CA LYS A 3 32.83 -6.26 42.19
C LYS A 3 32.31 -5.17 41.25
N THR A 4 33.20 -4.30 40.78
CA THR A 4 32.94 -3.23 39.80
C THR A 4 32.45 -3.75 38.42
N SER A 5 32.88 -4.95 38.00
CA SER A 5 32.43 -5.52 36.72
C SER A 5 31.01 -6.09 36.80
N VAL A 6 30.60 -6.58 37.96
CA VAL A 6 29.24 -7.09 38.21
C VAL A 6 28.26 -5.92 38.21
N GLU A 7 28.57 -4.85 38.96
CA GLU A 7 27.71 -3.65 39.02
C GLU A 7 27.47 -3.00 37.64
N ILE A 8 28.49 -3.02 36.76
CA ILE A 8 28.36 -2.50 35.41
C ILE A 8 27.44 -3.40 34.55
N ILE A 9 27.59 -4.70 34.67
CA ILE A 9 26.73 -5.66 33.93
C ILE A 9 25.29 -5.53 34.39
N ASP A 10 25.03 -5.45 35.70
CA ASP A 10 23.69 -5.28 36.24
C ASP A 10 23.04 -3.98 35.75
N LYS A 11 23.80 -2.88 35.70
CA LYS A 11 23.33 -1.62 35.13
C LYS A 11 22.98 -1.74 33.65
N ILE A 12 23.78 -2.48 32.87
CA ILE A 12 23.52 -2.69 31.45
C ILE A 12 22.31 -3.60 31.27
N VAL A 13 22.17 -4.69 32.02
CA VAL A 13 21.00 -5.58 31.96
C VAL A 13 19.71 -4.83 32.28
N PHE A 14 19.73 -3.94 33.28
CA PHE A 14 18.60 -3.07 33.55
C PHE A 14 18.26 -2.17 32.35
N LYS A 15 19.25 -1.59 31.69
CA LYS A 15 19.05 -0.78 30.48
C LYS A 15 18.61 -1.59 29.26
N LEU A 16 19.01 -2.87 29.17
CA LEU A 16 18.57 -3.76 28.12
C LEU A 16 17.09 -4.15 28.24
N GLN A 17 16.50 -4.07 29.42
CA GLN A 17 15.04 -4.23 29.58
C GLN A 17 14.28 -3.05 29.00
N GLU A 18 14.86 -1.82 29.05
CA GLU A 18 14.27 -0.63 28.44
C GLU A 18 14.55 -0.55 26.92
N LYS A 19 15.77 -0.92 26.51
CA LYS A 19 16.25 -0.92 25.13
C LYS A 19 16.92 -2.26 24.80
N PRO A 20 16.15 -3.28 24.36
CA PRO A 20 16.67 -4.64 24.22
C PRO A 20 17.57 -4.88 23.01
N ILE A 21 17.58 -3.98 22.02
CA ILE A 21 18.45 -4.06 20.87
C ILE A 21 19.40 -2.87 20.86
N VAL A 22 20.71 -3.16 20.87
CA VAL A 22 21.75 -2.19 21.11
C VAL A 22 22.89 -2.28 20.10
N ASP A 23 23.61 -1.18 19.95
CA ASP A 23 24.91 -1.11 19.29
C ASP A 23 26.04 -0.73 20.29
N ILE A 24 27.23 -0.61 19.77
CA ILE A 24 28.39 -0.23 20.57
C ILE A 24 28.25 1.17 21.17
N ASN A 25 27.56 2.10 20.49
CA ASN A 25 27.38 3.47 20.96
C ASN A 25 26.41 3.54 22.14
N ASP A 26 25.42 2.65 22.20
CA ASP A 26 24.53 2.53 23.37
C ASP A 26 25.33 2.10 24.60
N ILE A 27 26.16 1.08 24.46
CA ILE A 27 27.01 0.60 25.55
C ILE A 27 28.01 1.70 25.98
N LYS A 28 28.59 2.44 25.05
CA LYS A 28 29.41 3.61 25.37
C LYS A 28 28.65 4.65 26.20
N ARG A 29 27.45 5.01 25.75
CA ARG A 29 26.60 6.00 26.40
C ARG A 29 26.22 5.58 27.83
N TRP A 30 25.90 4.32 28.02
CA TRP A 30 25.49 3.79 29.32
C TRP A 30 26.62 3.62 30.32
N THR A 31 27.83 3.35 29.82
CA THR A 31 29.00 3.05 30.65
C THR A 31 29.99 4.24 30.77
N GLY A 32 29.95 5.16 29.80
CA GLY A 32 30.94 6.24 29.72
C GLY A 32 32.34 5.77 29.27
N TYR A 33 32.47 4.54 28.75
CA TYR A 33 33.73 3.99 28.32
C TYR A 33 34.11 4.42 26.90
N THR A 34 35.41 4.31 26.60
CA THR A 34 35.95 4.47 25.24
C THR A 34 35.49 3.31 24.35
N ASP A 35 35.64 3.43 23.03
CA ASP A 35 35.31 2.40 22.06
C ASP A 35 35.85 1.01 22.43
N ARG A 36 37.14 0.96 22.78
CA ARG A 36 37.79 -0.28 23.20
C ARG A 36 37.20 -0.85 24.49
N GLY A 37 36.83 0.01 25.45
CA GLY A 37 36.17 -0.41 26.68
C GLY A 37 34.76 -0.96 26.45
N ALA A 38 34.00 -0.31 25.59
CA ALA A 38 32.66 -0.75 25.21
C ALA A 38 32.69 -2.07 24.43
N TYR A 39 33.64 -2.25 23.49
CA TYR A 39 33.83 -3.52 22.80
C TYR A 39 34.16 -4.66 23.78
N ASN A 40 35.04 -4.46 24.75
CA ASN A 40 35.35 -5.47 25.76
C ASN A 40 34.14 -5.84 26.61
N ILE A 41 33.21 -4.92 26.83
CA ILE A 41 31.96 -5.21 27.55
C ILE A 41 31.01 -5.99 26.66
N VAL A 42 30.84 -5.62 25.39
CA VAL A 42 29.99 -6.40 24.44
C VAL A 42 30.51 -7.82 24.33
N GLU A 43 31.79 -8.04 24.16
CA GLU A 43 32.40 -9.38 24.15
C GLU A 43 32.09 -10.18 25.42
N LYS A 44 32.13 -9.53 26.60
CA LYS A 44 31.74 -10.19 27.86
C LYS A 44 30.26 -10.54 27.92
N LEU A 45 29.39 -9.65 27.45
CA LEU A 45 27.94 -9.89 27.43
C LEU A 45 27.58 -10.99 26.45
N LEU A 46 28.27 -11.10 25.32
CA LEU A 46 28.15 -12.21 24.38
C LEU A 46 28.64 -13.53 25.02
N ALA A 47 29.82 -13.51 25.67
CA ALA A 47 30.37 -14.69 26.34
C ALA A 47 29.49 -15.17 27.52
N LEU A 48 28.78 -14.27 28.19
CA LEU A 48 27.82 -14.58 29.25
C LEU A 48 26.43 -14.96 28.69
N ASN A 49 26.25 -14.95 27.36
CA ASN A 49 25.00 -15.24 26.70
C ASN A 49 23.85 -14.29 27.16
N ILE A 50 24.19 -13.06 27.52
CA ILE A 50 23.25 -11.97 27.86
C ILE A 50 22.84 -11.25 26.57
N LEU A 51 23.78 -10.99 25.67
CA LEU A 51 23.54 -10.49 24.32
C LEU A 51 23.75 -11.61 23.30
N LEU A 52 23.00 -11.53 22.20
CA LEU A 52 23.20 -12.37 21.00
C LEU A 52 23.51 -11.46 19.83
N PRO A 53 24.32 -11.91 18.84
CA PRO A 53 24.47 -11.21 17.58
C PRO A 53 23.11 -11.09 16.90
N TYR A 54 22.75 -9.89 16.43
CA TYR A 54 21.42 -9.68 15.85
C TYR A 54 21.44 -9.23 14.39
N GLY A 55 22.57 -8.75 13.92
CA GLY A 55 22.79 -8.36 12.51
C GLY A 55 23.81 -7.26 12.37
N ASP A 56 24.14 -6.98 11.12
CA ASP A 56 24.93 -5.82 10.70
C ASP A 56 24.06 -4.96 9.80
N ASP A 57 23.96 -3.69 10.08
CA ASP A 57 23.30 -2.71 9.22
C ASP A 57 24.26 -1.60 8.80
N ASN A 58 23.78 -0.63 8.02
CA ASN A 58 24.60 0.51 7.57
C ASN A 58 25.17 1.36 8.73
N TYR A 59 24.76 1.09 9.97
CA TYR A 59 25.17 1.80 11.19
C TYR A 59 26.06 0.94 12.10
N GLY A 60 26.39 -0.30 11.70
CA GLY A 60 27.28 -1.21 12.41
C GLY A 60 26.60 -2.42 13.05
N LYS A 61 27.40 -3.16 13.81
CA LYS A 61 26.94 -4.41 14.47
C LYS A 61 25.88 -4.16 15.51
N ARG A 62 24.81 -4.94 15.46
CA ARG A 62 23.71 -4.94 16.42
C ARG A 62 23.71 -6.20 17.27
N TYR A 63 23.26 -6.04 18.50
CA TYR A 63 23.14 -7.09 19.49
C TYR A 63 21.76 -7.04 20.14
N ILE A 64 21.18 -8.21 20.44
CA ILE A 64 19.86 -8.30 21.08
C ILE A 64 19.98 -8.92 22.45
N TYR A 65 19.22 -8.42 23.42
CA TYR A 65 19.04 -9.04 24.73
C TYR A 65 18.36 -10.41 24.57
N LYS A 66 18.94 -11.45 25.12
CA LYS A 66 18.51 -12.84 24.88
C LYS A 66 17.04 -13.08 25.26
N ASP A 67 16.61 -12.55 26.39
CA ASP A 67 15.24 -12.78 26.86
C ASP A 67 14.24 -12.11 25.92
N TYR A 68 14.55 -10.92 25.41
CA TYR A 68 13.74 -10.24 24.40
C TYR A 68 13.72 -10.97 23.06
N GLN A 69 14.83 -11.61 22.64
CA GLN A 69 14.83 -12.47 21.46
C GLN A 69 13.84 -13.63 21.59
N THR A 70 13.78 -14.23 22.79
CA THR A 70 12.83 -15.29 23.10
C THR A 70 11.38 -14.78 23.05
N GLU A 71 11.13 -13.58 23.53
CA GLU A 71 9.81 -12.92 23.41
C GLU A 71 9.44 -12.66 21.95
N LEU A 72 10.35 -12.10 21.15
CA LEU A 72 10.12 -11.88 19.71
C LEU A 72 9.83 -13.18 18.96
N ASP A 73 10.56 -14.25 19.26
CA ASP A 73 10.37 -15.55 18.60
C ASP A 73 9.02 -16.19 19.04
N SER A 74 8.55 -15.93 20.25
CA SER A 74 7.25 -16.38 20.76
C SER A 74 6.07 -15.55 20.21
N ASP A 75 6.31 -14.28 19.88
CA ASP A 75 5.29 -13.33 19.41
C ASP A 75 5.20 -13.28 17.85
N SER A 76 6.14 -13.94 17.16
CA SER A 76 6.14 -14.02 15.71
C SER A 76 4.89 -14.73 15.19
N GLY A 77 3.91 -13.94 14.72
CA GLY A 77 2.64 -14.45 14.20
C GLY A 77 1.43 -14.29 15.14
N LYS A 78 1.59 -13.75 16.34
CA LYS A 78 0.43 -13.37 17.17
C LYS A 78 -0.14 -12.06 16.64
N THR A 79 -1.30 -12.16 16.01
CA THR A 79 -2.17 -11.02 15.72
C THR A 79 -2.83 -10.53 16.99
N SER A 80 -3.24 -9.26 17.03
CA SER A 80 -4.18 -8.79 18.04
C SER A 80 -5.37 -9.78 18.10
N PRO A 81 -5.83 -10.19 19.32
CA PRO A 81 -6.83 -11.26 19.45
C PRO A 81 -8.10 -11.04 18.65
N ASP A 82 -8.45 -9.79 18.40
CA ASP A 82 -9.70 -9.39 17.74
C ASP A 82 -9.52 -8.95 16.28
N THR A 83 -8.30 -8.98 15.75
CA THR A 83 -8.05 -8.71 14.33
C THR A 83 -8.26 -9.95 13.49
N ILE A 84 -9.11 -9.85 12.47
CA ILE A 84 -9.34 -10.89 11.47
C ILE A 84 -8.38 -10.66 10.31
N ASN A 85 -7.29 -11.41 10.26
CA ASN A 85 -6.38 -11.34 9.12
C ASN A 85 -6.98 -12.07 7.91
N ILE A 86 -7.08 -11.34 6.79
CA ILE A 86 -7.43 -11.87 5.48
C ILE A 86 -6.16 -12.29 4.74
N VAL A 87 -5.09 -11.51 4.89
CA VAL A 87 -3.79 -11.78 4.28
C VAL A 87 -2.79 -12.11 5.36
N ASN A 88 -2.10 -13.24 5.20
CA ASN A 88 -0.95 -13.63 6.00
C ASN A 88 0.14 -14.13 5.06
N VAL A 89 1.23 -13.37 4.93
CA VAL A 89 2.33 -13.71 4.03
C VAL A 89 3.60 -13.91 4.84
N ALA A 90 4.35 -14.97 4.50
CA ALA A 90 5.67 -15.24 5.05
C ALA A 90 6.74 -15.09 3.97
N TYR A 91 7.89 -14.56 4.33
CA TYR A 91 9.00 -14.25 3.45
C TYR A 91 10.25 -15.05 3.81
N ASN A 92 11.11 -15.29 2.81
CA ASN A 92 12.34 -16.09 2.99
C ASN A 92 13.49 -15.31 3.63
N THR A 93 13.36 -14.00 3.82
CA THR A 93 14.39 -13.13 4.43
C THR A 93 15.79 -13.33 3.84
N THR A 94 15.90 -13.19 2.51
CA THR A 94 17.15 -13.48 1.78
C THR A 94 18.24 -12.42 1.95
N GLY A 95 17.94 -11.26 2.52
CA GLY A 95 18.84 -10.12 2.68
C GLY A 95 19.18 -9.38 1.37
N LYS A 96 18.65 -9.78 0.22
CA LYS A 96 19.02 -9.21 -1.08
C LYS A 96 18.59 -7.78 -1.26
N SER A 97 17.40 -7.40 -0.74
CA SER A 97 16.84 -6.05 -0.90
C SER A 97 17.56 -4.97 -0.10
N THR A 98 18.27 -5.38 0.96
CA THR A 98 19.00 -4.48 1.86
C THR A 98 20.50 -4.44 1.59
N LYS A 99 21.01 -5.49 0.93
CA LYS A 99 22.42 -5.56 0.57
C LYS A 99 22.77 -4.54 -0.51
N VAL A 100 23.84 -3.80 -0.31
CA VAL A 100 24.42 -2.86 -1.29
C VAL A 100 25.57 -3.49 -2.05
N ASP A 101 25.77 -3.03 -3.29
CA ASP A 101 26.93 -3.40 -4.11
C ASP A 101 28.13 -2.46 -3.85
N GLU A 102 29.16 -2.57 -4.70
CA GLU A 102 30.41 -1.78 -4.62
C GLU A 102 30.20 -0.28 -4.79
N LEU A 103 29.09 0.13 -5.41
CA LEU A 103 28.71 1.55 -5.61
C LEU A 103 27.66 1.99 -4.58
N GLY A 104 27.36 1.19 -3.57
CA GLY A 104 26.36 1.50 -2.56
C GLY A 104 24.91 1.38 -3.05
N MET A 105 24.68 0.67 -4.17
CA MET A 105 23.36 0.47 -4.75
C MET A 105 22.71 -0.81 -4.25
N ARG A 106 21.46 -0.71 -3.79
CA ARG A 106 20.61 -1.89 -3.55
C ARG A 106 20.18 -2.50 -4.88
N GLU A 107 19.65 -3.73 -4.85
CA GLU A 107 19.27 -4.47 -6.07
C GLU A 107 18.36 -3.67 -7.00
N MET A 108 17.30 -3.04 -6.49
CA MET A 108 16.40 -2.21 -7.28
C MET A 108 17.14 -1.03 -7.94
N GLN A 109 17.99 -0.34 -7.17
CA GLN A 109 18.77 0.81 -7.63
C GLN A 109 19.75 0.39 -8.73
N LYS A 110 20.45 -0.72 -8.54
CA LYS A 110 21.35 -1.30 -9.55
C LYS A 110 20.60 -1.68 -10.84
N ARG A 111 19.42 -2.28 -10.70
CA ARG A 111 18.56 -2.64 -11.84
C ARG A 111 18.17 -1.40 -12.64
N ALA A 112 17.79 -0.31 -11.95
CA ALA A 112 17.47 0.97 -12.57
C ALA A 112 18.72 1.62 -13.19
N TYR A 113 19.84 1.64 -12.49
CA TYR A 113 21.10 2.21 -12.96
C TYR A 113 21.65 1.47 -14.20
N ASN A 114 21.45 0.18 -14.32
CA ASN A 114 21.81 -0.58 -15.53
C ASN A 114 21.05 -0.14 -16.79
N LYS A 115 19.91 0.55 -16.60
CA LYS A 115 19.11 1.15 -17.69
C LYS A 115 19.31 2.68 -17.83
N ARG A 116 20.34 3.25 -17.16
CA ARG A 116 20.58 4.69 -17.12
C ARG A 116 20.77 5.35 -18.49
N THR A 117 21.19 4.60 -19.51
CA THR A 117 21.37 5.11 -20.87
C THR A 117 20.05 5.27 -21.65
N SER A 118 18.95 4.75 -21.15
CA SER A 118 17.65 4.90 -21.78
C SER A 118 17.25 6.39 -21.83
N THR A 119 16.77 6.83 -22.97
CA THR A 119 16.25 8.20 -23.14
C THR A 119 14.91 8.36 -22.43
N LYS A 120 14.11 7.29 -22.40
CA LYS A 120 12.84 7.24 -21.67
C LYS A 120 12.86 6.00 -20.77
N LEU A 121 12.79 6.19 -19.44
CA LEU A 121 12.89 5.13 -18.45
C LEU A 121 11.71 5.21 -17.49
N LEU A 122 10.96 4.12 -17.33
CA LEU A 122 9.88 3.99 -16.36
C LEU A 122 10.29 3.01 -15.25
N ILE A 123 10.37 3.51 -14.01
CA ILE A 123 10.72 2.73 -12.82
C ILE A 123 9.46 2.47 -12.01
N LYS A 124 8.99 1.23 -12.03
CA LYS A 124 7.89 0.74 -11.21
C LYS A 124 8.48 0.00 -10.00
N ALA A 125 8.46 0.62 -8.83
CA ALA A 125 9.04 0.03 -7.62
C ALA A 125 8.26 0.47 -6.37
N PRO A 126 8.08 -0.41 -5.36
CA PRO A 126 7.27 -0.11 -4.18
C PRO A 126 7.85 1.02 -3.33
N PRO A 127 7.05 1.58 -2.40
CA PRO A 127 7.55 2.50 -1.39
C PRO A 127 8.76 1.91 -0.64
N ALA A 128 9.70 2.76 -0.22
CA ALA A 128 10.92 2.38 0.49
C ALA A 128 11.94 1.52 -0.30
N SER A 129 11.73 1.27 -1.59
CA SER A 129 12.70 0.56 -2.44
C SER A 129 13.97 1.38 -2.73
N GLY A 130 13.97 2.68 -2.44
CA GLY A 130 15.08 3.59 -2.68
C GLY A 130 15.06 4.24 -4.07
N LYS A 131 13.89 4.51 -4.64
CA LYS A 131 13.69 5.16 -5.94
C LYS A 131 14.42 6.50 -6.06
N SER A 132 14.28 7.38 -5.06
CA SER A 132 14.93 8.71 -5.08
C SER A 132 16.46 8.58 -5.19
N ARG A 133 17.08 7.67 -4.42
CA ARG A 133 18.52 7.43 -4.51
C ARG A 133 18.93 6.79 -5.86
N ALA A 134 18.08 5.94 -6.45
CA ALA A 134 18.33 5.41 -7.80
C ALA A 134 18.34 6.54 -8.84
N LEU A 135 17.44 7.53 -8.69
CA LEU A 135 17.39 8.69 -9.55
C LEU A 135 18.63 9.58 -9.40
N MET A 136 19.15 9.77 -8.18
CA MET A 136 20.41 10.51 -7.97
C MET A 136 21.55 9.90 -8.80
N PHE A 137 21.77 8.59 -8.71
CA PHE A 137 22.78 7.89 -9.50
C PHE A 137 22.59 8.07 -11.02
N ILE A 138 21.35 7.93 -11.49
CA ILE A 138 21.01 8.07 -12.91
C ILE A 138 21.21 9.51 -13.39
N THR A 139 20.81 10.49 -12.58
CA THR A 139 20.93 11.91 -12.91
C THR A 139 22.38 12.32 -13.08
N LEU A 140 23.24 11.98 -12.12
CA LEU A 140 24.67 12.28 -12.18
C LEU A 140 25.32 11.62 -13.40
N ASP A 141 25.01 10.34 -13.70
CA ASP A 141 25.53 9.70 -14.91
C ASP A 141 25.07 10.38 -16.20
N LYS A 142 23.81 10.84 -16.25
CA LYS A 142 23.31 11.54 -17.44
C LYS A 142 23.98 12.90 -17.65
N LEU A 143 24.20 13.65 -16.59
CA LEU A 143 24.92 14.94 -16.64
C LEU A 143 26.37 14.73 -17.11
N HIS A 144 27.10 13.77 -16.51
CA HIS A 144 28.52 13.59 -16.82
C HIS A 144 28.80 12.83 -18.14
N ASN A 145 27.99 11.83 -18.49
CA ASN A 145 28.34 10.85 -19.51
C ASN A 145 27.44 10.86 -20.74
N GLN A 146 26.30 11.57 -20.71
CA GLN A 146 25.28 11.44 -21.75
C GLN A 146 24.89 12.78 -22.40
N GLY A 147 25.66 13.85 -22.15
CA GLY A 147 25.45 15.15 -22.78
C GLY A 147 24.23 15.92 -22.29
N ILE A 148 23.61 15.47 -21.20
CA ILE A 148 22.55 16.21 -20.52
C ILE A 148 23.18 17.40 -19.79
N LYS A 149 22.58 18.58 -19.96
CA LYS A 149 23.08 19.85 -19.38
C LYS A 149 22.32 20.24 -18.12
N LYS A 150 21.04 19.85 -18.04
CA LYS A 150 20.18 20.23 -16.92
C LYS A 150 19.30 19.05 -16.52
N ALA A 151 19.16 18.86 -15.20
CA ALA A 151 18.27 17.87 -14.62
C ALA A 151 17.18 18.57 -13.78
N ILE A 152 15.94 18.32 -14.13
CA ILE A 152 14.75 18.85 -13.47
C ILE A 152 14.06 17.70 -12.77
N ILE A 153 14.03 17.72 -11.44
CA ILE A 153 13.39 16.70 -10.61
C ILE A 153 12.08 17.27 -10.08
N ALA A 154 10.98 16.64 -10.46
CA ALA A 154 9.64 17.04 -10.04
C ALA A 154 9.04 16.02 -9.08
N VAL A 155 8.61 16.51 -7.91
CA VAL A 155 7.95 15.72 -6.85
C VAL A 155 6.50 16.17 -6.69
N PRO A 156 5.58 15.30 -6.21
CA PRO A 156 4.18 15.68 -6.06
C PRO A 156 3.95 16.79 -5.02
N GLU A 157 4.71 16.77 -3.93
CA GLU A 157 4.56 17.70 -2.80
C GLU A 157 5.93 18.13 -2.26
N ARG A 158 5.99 19.34 -1.65
CA ARG A 158 7.23 19.91 -1.07
C ARG A 158 7.90 18.97 -0.06
N SER A 159 7.11 18.31 0.79
CA SER A 159 7.61 17.40 1.83
C SER A 159 8.42 16.21 1.26
N ILE A 160 8.11 15.77 0.04
CA ILE A 160 8.82 14.68 -0.65
C ILE A 160 10.19 15.15 -1.15
N GLY A 161 10.35 16.46 -1.36
CA GLY A 161 11.64 17.06 -1.73
C GLY A 161 12.78 16.69 -0.76
N ALA A 162 12.49 16.49 0.51
CA ALA A 162 13.48 16.08 1.51
C ALA A 162 14.15 14.72 1.18
N SER A 163 13.53 13.88 0.34
CA SER A 163 14.12 12.61 -0.12
C SER A 163 15.27 12.81 -1.13
N PHE A 164 15.47 14.03 -1.60
CA PHE A 164 16.54 14.46 -2.51
C PHE A 164 17.54 15.41 -1.82
N SER A 165 17.60 15.43 -0.50
CA SER A 165 18.62 16.17 0.27
C SER A 165 20.02 15.66 -0.05
N ASP A 166 21.02 16.48 0.24
CA ASP A 166 22.44 16.17 0.07
C ASP A 166 22.75 14.76 0.57
N THR A 167 23.41 13.99 -0.27
CA THR A 167 23.67 12.59 -0.01
C THR A 167 25.10 12.24 -0.40
N ASP A 168 25.87 11.74 0.57
CA ASP A 168 27.22 11.23 0.37
C ASP A 168 27.13 9.88 -0.37
N LEU A 169 27.38 9.89 -1.67
CA LEU A 169 27.43 8.70 -2.52
C LEU A 169 28.88 8.21 -2.68
N THR A 170 29.86 9.12 -2.54
CA THR A 170 31.28 8.79 -2.66
C THR A 170 31.76 7.88 -1.55
N ALA A 171 31.20 8.01 -0.32
CA ALA A 171 31.46 7.08 0.78
C ALA A 171 31.12 5.62 0.45
N SER A 172 30.25 5.40 -0.54
CA SER A 172 29.86 4.07 -1.02
C SER A 172 30.58 3.65 -2.30
N GLY A 173 31.54 4.46 -2.81
CA GLY A 173 32.32 4.15 -4.01
C GLY A 173 31.77 4.73 -5.30
N PHE A 174 30.74 5.53 -5.28
CA PHE A 174 30.31 6.30 -6.46
C PHE A 174 31.26 7.44 -6.73
N TYR A 175 31.26 8.00 -7.93
CA TYR A 175 32.28 8.98 -8.33
C TYR A 175 31.98 10.42 -7.91
N GLU A 176 30.75 10.71 -7.44
CA GLU A 176 30.31 12.06 -7.05
C GLU A 176 29.18 12.01 -6.03
N ASP A 177 29.12 13.02 -5.17
CA ASP A 177 28.04 13.21 -4.20
C ASP A 177 26.85 13.93 -4.82
N TRP A 178 25.68 13.62 -4.30
CA TRP A 178 24.47 14.31 -4.67
C TRP A 178 24.32 15.62 -3.90
N HIS A 179 24.24 16.73 -4.61
CA HIS A 179 24.05 18.06 -4.04
C HIS A 179 23.10 18.89 -4.93
N ILE A 180 22.21 19.65 -4.31
CA ILE A 180 21.37 20.65 -4.98
C ILE A 180 21.62 22.00 -4.32
N ASP A 181 22.00 23.00 -5.09
CA ASP A 181 22.14 24.38 -4.61
C ASP A 181 20.81 24.86 -3.99
N ASP A 182 20.86 25.49 -2.82
CA ASP A 182 19.68 25.94 -2.07
C ASP A 182 18.73 26.80 -2.93
N ARG A 183 19.27 27.64 -3.82
CA ARG A 183 18.48 28.49 -4.74
C ARG A 183 17.70 27.70 -5.77
N ASN A 184 18.11 26.46 -6.07
CA ASN A 184 17.49 25.55 -7.03
C ASN A 184 16.61 24.48 -6.34
N ASN A 185 16.52 24.49 -5.01
CA ASN A 185 15.60 23.66 -4.25
C ASN A 185 14.29 24.43 -4.01
N LEU A 186 13.37 24.37 -4.96
CA LEU A 186 12.07 25.05 -4.87
C LEU A 186 11.04 24.33 -3.98
N CYS A 187 11.44 23.27 -3.29
CA CYS A 187 10.62 22.56 -2.32
C CYS A 187 10.77 23.08 -0.90
N THR A 188 11.74 23.98 -0.64
CA THR A 188 11.94 24.59 0.68
C THR A 188 10.84 25.59 1.03
N ASP A 189 10.57 25.75 2.33
CA ASP A 189 9.64 26.74 2.89
C ASP A 189 10.41 28.07 3.18
N ASP A 190 10.76 28.74 2.10
CA ASP A 190 11.49 30.02 2.13
C ASP A 190 10.57 31.26 2.11
N GLY A 191 9.24 31.05 2.25
CA GLY A 191 8.24 32.11 2.20
C GLY A 191 7.95 32.65 0.78
N LEU A 192 8.55 32.06 -0.26
CA LEU A 192 8.26 32.41 -1.65
C LEU A 192 6.88 31.89 -2.07
N ASP A 193 6.11 32.73 -2.74
CA ASP A 193 4.86 32.34 -3.38
C ASP A 193 5.11 31.48 -4.65
N ASP A 194 4.04 30.86 -5.17
CA ASP A 194 4.17 30.00 -6.34
C ASP A 194 4.65 30.73 -7.61
N ARG A 195 4.35 32.04 -7.77
CA ARG A 195 4.85 32.84 -8.91
C ARG A 195 6.35 33.08 -8.81
N SER A 196 6.86 33.35 -7.60
CA SER A 196 8.30 33.50 -7.35
C SER A 196 9.05 32.21 -7.64
N LYS A 197 8.45 31.05 -7.36
CA LYS A 197 9.04 29.72 -7.68
C LYS A 197 9.06 29.43 -9.18
N VAL A 198 8.02 29.80 -9.93
CA VAL A 198 8.06 29.73 -11.40
C VAL A 198 9.15 30.65 -11.96
N GLY A 199 9.26 31.88 -11.46
CA GLY A 199 10.35 32.78 -11.83
C GLY A 199 11.74 32.24 -11.54
N ALA A 200 11.92 31.49 -10.42
CA ALA A 200 13.17 30.81 -10.11
C ALA A 200 13.45 29.66 -11.08
N PHE A 201 12.42 28.88 -11.45
CA PHE A 201 12.55 27.85 -12.48
C PHE A 201 12.99 28.43 -13.83
N LEU A 202 12.40 29.54 -14.28
CA LEU A 202 12.78 30.19 -15.55
C LEU A 202 14.24 30.68 -15.51
N ARG A 203 14.69 31.29 -14.39
CA ARG A 203 16.10 31.67 -14.21
C ARG A 203 17.05 30.48 -14.27
N PHE A 204 16.67 29.34 -13.66
CA PHE A 204 17.45 28.11 -13.75
C PHE A 204 17.58 27.64 -15.21
N MET A 205 16.50 27.70 -15.99
CA MET A 205 16.53 27.28 -17.40
C MET A 205 17.47 28.14 -18.25
N ASP A 206 17.61 29.41 -17.95
CA ASP A 206 18.49 30.34 -18.67
C ASP A 206 19.90 30.45 -18.04
N GLY A 207 20.15 29.92 -16.85
CA GLY A 207 21.44 29.95 -16.14
C GLY A 207 22.34 28.76 -16.45
N ASP A 208 23.43 28.61 -15.71
CA ASP A 208 24.44 27.55 -15.86
C ASP A 208 24.28 26.39 -14.86
N ASP A 209 23.36 26.51 -13.92
CA ASP A 209 23.14 25.48 -12.89
C ASP A 209 22.61 24.17 -13.52
N GLU A 210 22.99 23.02 -12.94
CA GLU A 210 22.74 21.72 -13.55
C GLU A 210 21.53 20.98 -12.97
N ILE A 211 21.18 21.19 -11.68
CA ILE A 211 20.12 20.40 -10.99
C ILE A 211 19.11 21.35 -10.35
N LEU A 212 17.83 21.09 -10.63
CA LEU A 212 16.67 21.76 -10.03
C LEU A 212 15.72 20.75 -9.40
N LEU A 213 15.23 21.05 -8.20
CA LEU A 213 14.17 20.31 -7.52
C LEU A 213 12.92 21.19 -7.40
N CYS A 214 11.79 20.71 -7.88
CA CYS A 214 10.53 21.44 -7.82
C CYS A 214 9.31 20.53 -7.58
N THR A 215 8.15 21.13 -7.38
CA THR A 215 6.89 20.36 -7.32
C THR A 215 6.29 20.17 -8.71
N HIS A 216 5.40 19.16 -8.87
CA HIS A 216 4.61 18.98 -10.11
C HIS A 216 3.82 20.24 -10.48
N ALA A 217 3.33 21.00 -9.49
CA ALA A 217 2.63 22.26 -9.73
C ALA A 217 3.57 23.32 -10.32
N THR A 218 4.77 23.49 -9.76
CA THR A 218 5.77 24.43 -10.27
C THR A 218 6.18 24.07 -11.71
N LEU A 219 6.45 22.79 -11.97
CA LEU A 219 6.78 22.29 -13.31
C LEU A 219 5.67 22.59 -14.32
N ARG A 220 4.41 22.32 -13.95
CA ARG A 220 3.25 22.59 -14.81
C ARG A 220 3.16 24.07 -15.20
N PHE A 221 3.27 24.97 -14.23
CA PHE A 221 3.20 26.40 -14.51
C PHE A 221 4.40 26.89 -15.32
N ALA A 222 5.60 26.36 -15.09
CA ALA A 222 6.76 26.69 -15.90
C ALA A 222 6.61 26.25 -17.36
N PHE A 223 6.00 25.11 -17.62
CA PHE A 223 5.69 24.67 -18.99
C PHE A 223 4.71 25.59 -19.72
N GLU A 224 3.81 26.26 -19.03
CA GLU A 224 2.90 27.24 -19.65
C GLU A 224 3.65 28.46 -20.22
N GLU A 225 4.87 28.73 -19.72
CA GLU A 225 5.71 29.86 -20.11
C GLU A 225 6.89 29.48 -21.04
N LEU A 226 7.21 28.18 -21.12
CA LEU A 226 8.37 27.69 -21.87
C LEU A 226 7.92 26.81 -23.05
N PRO A 227 8.47 27.04 -24.27
CA PRO A 227 8.22 26.10 -25.35
C PRO A 227 8.96 24.78 -25.12
N PRO A 228 8.46 23.63 -25.64
CA PRO A 228 9.08 22.32 -25.49
C PRO A 228 10.55 22.27 -25.93
N SER A 229 10.94 23.10 -26.90
CA SER A 229 12.32 23.20 -27.41
C SER A 229 13.33 23.71 -26.38
N LYS A 230 12.90 24.36 -25.27
CA LYS A 230 13.79 24.75 -24.17
C LYS A 230 14.27 23.55 -23.33
N PHE A 231 13.63 22.40 -23.46
CA PHE A 231 14.01 21.15 -22.78
C PHE A 231 14.99 20.29 -23.58
N GLN A 232 15.62 20.84 -24.62
CA GLN A 232 16.71 20.16 -25.34
C GLN A 232 17.88 19.90 -24.35
N ASP A 233 18.46 18.72 -24.46
CA ASP A 233 19.57 18.26 -23.60
C ASP A 233 19.24 18.31 -22.09
N CYS A 234 17.96 18.18 -21.71
CA CYS A 234 17.51 18.15 -20.34
C CYS A 234 17.11 16.72 -19.91
N LEU A 235 17.33 16.41 -18.64
CA LEU A 235 16.67 15.31 -17.95
C LEU A 235 15.41 15.84 -17.25
N LEU A 236 14.28 15.26 -17.55
CA LEU A 236 13.03 15.46 -16.84
C LEU A 236 12.70 14.23 -16.00
N ALA A 237 12.88 14.33 -14.69
CA ALA A 237 12.68 13.25 -13.76
C ALA A 237 11.42 13.50 -12.94
N ILE A 238 10.43 12.61 -13.01
CA ILE A 238 9.13 12.78 -12.37
C ILE A 238 8.91 11.67 -11.35
N ASP A 239 8.94 12.04 -10.07
CA ASP A 239 8.60 11.12 -8.99
C ASP A 239 7.10 11.02 -8.78
N GLU A 240 6.62 9.85 -8.35
CA GLU A 240 5.20 9.51 -8.21
C GLU A 240 4.38 9.92 -9.46
N PHE A 241 4.87 9.48 -10.60
CA PHE A 241 4.37 9.81 -11.93
C PHE A 241 2.87 9.59 -12.11
N HIS A 242 2.27 8.70 -11.31
CA HIS A 242 0.82 8.47 -11.34
C HIS A 242 -0.03 9.70 -10.96
N HIS A 243 0.55 10.74 -10.35
CA HIS A 243 -0.10 12.03 -10.15
C HIS A 243 -0.13 12.91 -11.40
N ALA A 244 0.66 12.57 -12.41
CA ALA A 244 0.78 13.30 -13.67
C ALA A 244 -0.14 12.79 -14.79
N SER A 245 -1.25 12.13 -14.46
CA SER A 245 -2.11 11.40 -15.38
C SER A 245 -2.55 12.17 -16.62
N ILE A 246 -2.60 11.46 -17.75
CA ILE A 246 -3.23 11.89 -19.01
C ILE A 246 -4.75 11.75 -18.89
N SER A 247 -5.41 12.52 -18.03
CA SER A 247 -6.83 12.79 -18.22
C SER A 247 -6.94 13.95 -19.21
N GLU A 248 -8.01 14.03 -19.99
CA GLU A 248 -8.28 15.19 -20.89
C GLU A 248 -8.16 16.54 -20.17
N ASN A 249 -8.12 16.55 -18.86
CA ASN A 249 -7.96 17.71 -17.97
C ASN A 249 -6.57 17.81 -17.32
N SER A 250 -5.63 16.87 -17.55
CA SER A 250 -4.29 16.94 -16.94
C SER A 250 -3.33 17.66 -17.87
N ARG A 251 -3.14 18.95 -17.64
CA ARG A 251 -2.17 19.77 -18.38
C ARG A 251 -0.73 19.22 -18.32
N LEU A 252 -0.32 18.64 -17.18
CA LEU A 252 1.02 18.09 -17.05
C LEU A 252 1.27 16.88 -17.95
N GLY A 253 0.27 16.01 -18.13
CA GLY A 253 0.37 14.89 -19.06
C GLY A 253 0.50 15.33 -20.51
N GLN A 254 -0.31 16.30 -20.94
CA GLN A 254 -0.24 16.87 -22.30
C GLN A 254 1.11 17.56 -22.56
N LEU A 255 1.57 18.37 -21.62
CA LEU A 255 2.86 19.05 -21.70
C LEU A 255 4.03 18.07 -21.79
N LEU A 256 3.95 16.97 -21.07
CA LEU A 256 4.95 15.90 -21.13
C LEU A 256 4.99 15.27 -22.54
N GLN A 257 3.83 14.99 -23.12
CA GLN A 257 3.74 14.49 -24.49
C GLN A 257 4.34 15.47 -25.51
N ASP A 258 4.10 16.78 -25.34
CA ASP A 258 4.69 17.80 -26.21
C ASP A 258 6.22 17.83 -26.07
N VAL A 259 6.78 17.71 -24.87
CA VAL A 259 8.23 17.59 -24.66
C VAL A 259 8.78 16.31 -25.28
N MET A 260 8.07 15.18 -25.14
CA MET A 260 8.47 13.90 -25.75
C MET A 260 8.52 13.95 -27.27
N ARG A 261 7.63 14.72 -27.91
CA ARG A 261 7.53 14.84 -29.33
C ARG A 261 8.50 15.91 -29.93
N ASP A 262 8.63 17.05 -29.23
CA ASP A 262 9.22 18.26 -29.78
C ASP A 262 10.60 18.59 -29.17
N SER A 263 11.16 17.69 -28.33
CA SER A 263 12.52 17.84 -27.79
C SER A 263 13.27 16.49 -27.73
N ASN A 264 14.59 16.56 -27.48
CA ASN A 264 15.42 15.38 -27.21
C ASN A 264 15.57 15.08 -25.69
N ALA A 265 14.71 15.64 -24.85
CA ALA A 265 14.78 15.48 -23.42
C ALA A 265 14.77 13.99 -23.02
N HIS A 266 15.64 13.64 -22.08
CA HIS A 266 15.56 12.34 -21.41
C HIS A 266 14.46 12.40 -20.35
N ILE A 267 13.68 11.34 -20.23
CA ILE A 267 12.58 11.27 -19.26
C ILE A 267 12.79 10.07 -18.35
N VAL A 268 12.81 10.30 -17.05
CA VAL A 268 12.78 9.23 -16.04
C VAL A 268 11.52 9.39 -15.20
N ALA A 269 10.57 8.49 -15.38
CA ALA A 269 9.34 8.44 -14.64
C ALA A 269 9.44 7.38 -13.53
N MET A 270 9.06 7.73 -12.30
CA MET A 270 9.05 6.80 -11.17
C MET A 270 7.66 6.71 -10.56
N THR A 271 7.26 5.51 -10.16
CA THR A 271 5.99 5.32 -9.44
C THR A 271 6.12 4.25 -8.37
N GLY A 272 5.54 4.53 -7.19
CA GLY A 272 5.42 3.59 -6.08
C GLY A 272 4.15 2.76 -6.13
N SER A 273 3.17 3.18 -6.91
CA SER A 273 1.90 2.47 -7.05
C SER A 273 1.87 1.70 -8.35
N TYR A 274 1.84 0.36 -8.24
CA TYR A 274 1.57 -0.54 -9.35
C TYR A 274 0.13 -0.41 -9.85
N PHE A 275 -0.75 0.09 -8.99
CA PHE A 275 -2.19 -0.03 -9.17
C PHE A 275 -2.84 1.34 -9.03
N ARG A 276 -3.33 1.85 -10.14
CA ARG A 276 -4.31 2.90 -10.14
C ARG A 276 -5.68 2.28 -10.07
N GLY A 277 -6.39 2.52 -8.97
CA GLY A 277 -7.78 2.12 -8.83
C GLY A 277 -8.76 2.93 -9.69
N ASP A 278 -8.28 3.89 -10.45
CA ASP A 278 -9.05 4.73 -11.35
C ASP A 278 -8.83 4.34 -12.83
N ALA A 279 -9.83 4.59 -13.66
CA ALA A 279 -9.90 4.13 -15.03
C ALA A 279 -8.94 4.84 -16.02
N VAL A 280 -8.02 5.68 -15.54
CA VAL A 280 -7.18 6.50 -16.41
C VAL A 280 -5.73 6.01 -16.39
N PRO A 281 -5.17 5.53 -17.51
CA PRO A 281 -3.76 5.17 -17.59
C PRO A 281 -2.87 6.41 -17.42
N ILE A 282 -1.66 6.20 -16.88
CA ILE A 282 -0.67 7.28 -16.67
C ILE A 282 -0.08 7.73 -18.01
N LEU A 283 0.19 6.80 -18.88
CA LEU A 283 0.60 6.98 -20.27
C LEU A 283 -0.40 6.26 -21.16
N THR A 284 -0.57 6.71 -22.40
CA THR A 284 -1.24 5.87 -23.39
C THR A 284 -0.44 4.59 -23.57
N PRO A 285 -1.04 3.46 -23.99
CA PRO A 285 -0.27 2.26 -24.30
C PRO A 285 0.85 2.53 -25.30
N GLU A 286 0.62 3.40 -26.29
CA GLU A 286 1.57 3.81 -27.31
C GLU A 286 2.75 4.58 -26.69
N ASP A 287 2.49 5.54 -25.81
CA ASP A 287 3.54 6.31 -25.11
C ASP A 287 4.35 5.42 -24.16
N GLU A 288 3.69 4.46 -23.46
CA GLU A 288 4.38 3.53 -22.55
C GLU A 288 5.28 2.54 -23.30
N GLU A 289 5.00 2.23 -24.57
CA GLU A 289 5.87 1.41 -25.42
C GLU A 289 7.22 2.06 -25.69
N GLU A 290 7.31 3.38 -25.66
CA GLU A 290 8.55 4.13 -25.85
C GLU A 290 9.50 4.10 -24.66
N PHE A 291 9.01 3.66 -23.48
CA PHE A 291 9.81 3.60 -22.26
C PHE A 291 10.48 2.24 -22.09
N ASP A 292 11.77 2.26 -21.80
CA ASP A 292 12.42 1.13 -21.15
C ASP A 292 11.84 0.98 -19.73
N LYS A 293 11.57 -0.26 -19.32
CA LYS A 293 10.90 -0.52 -18.02
C LYS A 293 11.83 -1.20 -17.03
N VAL A 294 11.77 -0.74 -15.80
CA VAL A 294 12.37 -1.40 -14.64
C VAL A 294 11.25 -1.67 -13.64
N THR A 295 10.97 -2.95 -13.44
CA THR A 295 9.97 -3.41 -12.49
C THR A 295 10.65 -4.10 -11.31
N TYR A 296 10.28 -3.68 -10.09
CA TYR A 296 10.69 -4.28 -8.84
C TYR A 296 9.46 -4.47 -7.97
N THR A 297 9.09 -5.71 -7.69
CA THR A 297 7.82 -6.02 -7.04
C THR A 297 7.88 -5.88 -5.52
N TYR A 298 6.73 -5.69 -4.88
CA TYR A 298 6.61 -5.72 -3.43
C TYR A 298 7.09 -7.06 -2.85
N TYR A 299 6.74 -8.15 -3.53
CA TYR A 299 7.19 -9.48 -3.14
C TYR A 299 8.71 -9.60 -3.14
N GLU A 300 9.37 -9.14 -4.22
CA GLU A 300 10.84 -9.16 -4.31
C GLU A 300 11.46 -8.35 -3.16
N GLN A 301 10.90 -7.16 -2.88
CA GLN A 301 11.39 -6.32 -1.80
C GLN A 301 11.27 -6.99 -0.44
N LEU A 302 10.07 -7.45 -0.08
CA LEU A 302 9.79 -8.03 1.24
C LEU A 302 10.51 -9.37 1.42
N ASN A 303 10.55 -10.21 0.38
CA ASN A 303 11.28 -11.48 0.41
C ASN A 303 12.80 -11.27 0.51
N GLY A 304 13.29 -10.13 0.05
CA GLY A 304 14.69 -9.71 0.11
C GLY A 304 15.09 -9.00 1.40
N TYR A 305 14.21 -8.82 2.36
CA TYR A 305 14.52 -8.20 3.65
C TYR A 305 15.37 -9.11 4.55
N THR A 306 15.96 -8.53 5.59
CA THR A 306 16.80 -9.25 6.56
C THR A 306 16.00 -9.67 7.78
N TYR A 307 15.13 -8.81 8.28
CA TYR A 307 14.49 -8.95 9.58
C TYR A 307 12.99 -9.29 9.48
N LEU A 308 12.25 -8.55 8.66
CA LEU A 308 10.80 -8.74 8.52
C LEU A 308 10.49 -10.08 7.84
N LYS A 309 9.84 -11.00 8.57
CA LYS A 309 9.52 -12.36 8.10
C LYS A 309 8.07 -12.53 7.66
N THR A 310 7.15 -11.81 8.31
CA THR A 310 5.71 -12.01 8.09
C THR A 310 4.97 -10.69 8.06
N LEU A 311 3.89 -10.66 7.29
CA LEU A 311 2.95 -9.54 7.20
C LEU A 311 1.52 -10.04 7.34
N GLY A 312 0.76 -9.44 8.27
CA GLY A 312 -0.67 -9.61 8.41
C GLY A 312 -1.42 -8.39 7.88
N ILE A 313 -2.49 -8.62 7.11
CA ILE A 313 -3.43 -7.58 6.72
C ILE A 313 -4.82 -8.00 7.18
N GLY A 314 -5.42 -7.23 8.09
CA GLY A 314 -6.66 -7.62 8.72
C GLY A 314 -7.62 -6.48 9.00
N TYR A 315 -8.75 -6.88 9.56
CA TYR A 315 -9.87 -6.02 9.93
C TYR A 315 -10.33 -6.29 11.34
N HIS A 316 -10.88 -5.25 11.95
CA HIS A 316 -11.69 -5.36 13.15
C HIS A 316 -13.01 -4.61 12.93
N PHE A 317 -14.14 -5.30 13.14
CA PHE A 317 -15.46 -4.71 12.99
C PHE A 317 -15.96 -4.22 14.35
N TYR A 318 -16.41 -2.96 14.39
CA TYR A 318 -16.92 -2.35 15.61
C TYR A 318 -18.30 -1.74 15.43
N THR A 319 -19.02 -1.54 16.54
CA THR A 319 -20.32 -0.87 16.59
C THR A 319 -20.20 0.45 17.36
N GLY A 320 -20.90 1.48 16.94
CA GLY A 320 -20.81 2.81 17.55
C GLY A 320 -19.58 3.60 17.13
N SER A 321 -18.89 4.22 18.08
CA SER A 321 -17.64 4.97 17.83
C SER A 321 -16.42 4.08 18.05
N TYR A 322 -15.39 4.22 17.18
CA TYR A 322 -14.12 3.52 17.33
C TYR A 322 -13.33 3.95 18.59
N LEU A 323 -13.67 5.12 19.15
CA LEU A 323 -13.08 5.64 20.39
C LEU A 323 -13.74 5.08 21.66
N TYR A 324 -14.83 4.34 21.56
CA TYR A 324 -15.37 3.64 22.72
C TYR A 324 -14.49 2.44 23.12
N ARG A 325 -14.41 2.20 24.42
CA ARG A 325 -13.72 1.01 24.93
C ARG A 325 -14.23 -0.23 24.22
N GLY A 326 -13.32 -0.97 23.62
CA GLY A 326 -13.62 -2.20 22.89
C GLY A 326 -13.34 -2.18 21.39
N ALA A 327 -13.17 -1.04 20.74
CA ALA A 327 -12.79 -0.98 19.32
C ALA A 327 -11.28 -0.75 19.13
N LEU A 328 -10.78 0.41 19.56
CA LEU A 328 -9.36 0.71 19.47
C LEU A 328 -8.54 -0.15 20.45
N ASP A 329 -9.00 -0.33 21.70
CA ASP A 329 -8.35 -1.16 22.71
C ASP A 329 -8.22 -2.63 22.27
N ALA A 330 -9.17 -3.15 21.48
CA ALA A 330 -9.17 -4.53 21.05
C ALA A 330 -8.02 -4.84 20.07
N VAL A 331 -7.50 -3.83 19.38
CA VAL A 331 -6.50 -4.01 18.32
C VAL A 331 -5.17 -3.30 18.60
N LEU A 332 -5.14 -2.31 19.48
CA LEU A 332 -3.95 -1.51 19.76
C LEU A 332 -3.13 -2.17 20.89
N ASP A 333 -1.92 -2.60 20.56
CA ASP A 333 -0.91 -2.98 21.54
C ASP A 333 0.11 -1.85 21.69
N THR A 334 0.07 -1.15 22.81
CA THR A 334 0.97 -0.01 23.10
C THR A 334 2.43 -0.40 23.31
N ARG A 335 2.76 -1.70 23.33
CA ARG A 335 4.14 -2.19 23.32
C ARG A 335 4.75 -2.21 21.93
N LYS A 336 3.90 -2.11 20.88
CA LYS A 336 4.33 -2.10 19.47
C LYS A 336 4.39 -0.69 18.94
N LYS A 337 5.41 -0.43 18.13
CA LYS A 337 5.56 0.84 17.41
C LYS A 337 4.45 0.99 16.40
N THR A 338 3.52 1.92 16.63
CA THR A 338 2.25 1.99 15.91
C THR A 338 2.03 3.33 15.22
N ILE A 339 1.53 3.31 13.99
CA ILE A 339 0.95 4.49 13.34
C ILE A 339 -0.58 4.34 13.33
N ILE A 340 -1.28 5.32 13.88
CA ILE A 340 -2.75 5.38 13.93
C ILE A 340 -3.22 6.45 12.93
N HIS A 341 -3.89 6.02 11.87
CA HIS A 341 -4.54 6.92 10.92
C HIS A 341 -6.00 7.12 11.30
N ILE A 342 -6.32 8.31 11.84
CA ILE A 342 -7.69 8.67 12.17
C ILE A 342 -8.49 9.05 10.91
N PRO A 343 -9.84 8.96 10.94
CA PRO A 343 -10.67 9.28 9.79
C PRO A 343 -10.62 10.78 9.47
N ASN A 344 -10.90 11.11 8.20
CA ASN A 344 -11.07 12.49 7.81
C ASN A 344 -12.34 13.07 8.49
N VAL A 345 -12.31 14.35 8.91
CA VAL A 345 -13.44 15.03 9.56
C VAL A 345 -14.76 14.96 8.77
N ASN A 346 -14.68 14.84 7.46
CA ASN A 346 -15.85 14.72 6.59
C ASN A 346 -16.26 13.26 6.32
N SER A 347 -15.60 12.29 6.93
CA SER A 347 -15.97 10.89 6.77
C SER A 347 -17.10 10.50 7.69
N LYS A 348 -17.85 9.44 7.34
CA LYS A 348 -18.94 8.93 8.19
C LYS A 348 -18.44 8.28 9.48
N GLU A 349 -17.20 7.83 9.49
CA GLU A 349 -16.50 7.27 10.64
C GLU A 349 -16.00 8.36 11.59
N SER A 350 -16.03 9.62 11.17
CA SER A 350 -15.72 10.75 12.05
C SER A 350 -16.70 10.78 13.23
N THR A 351 -16.16 11.06 14.41
CA THR A 351 -16.96 11.20 15.62
C THR A 351 -17.77 12.49 15.65
N GLN A 352 -17.71 13.31 14.60
CA GLN A 352 -18.22 14.69 14.53
C GLN A 352 -17.59 15.63 15.58
N LYS A 353 -16.58 15.15 16.29
CA LYS A 353 -15.74 15.93 17.19
C LYS A 353 -14.63 16.62 16.41
N GLY A 354 -14.03 17.64 16.99
CA GLY A 354 -12.83 18.24 16.42
C GLY A 354 -11.70 17.24 16.36
N LYS A 355 -10.87 17.30 15.30
CA LYS A 355 -9.73 16.36 15.10
C LYS A 355 -8.78 16.29 16.31
N LEU A 356 -8.55 17.41 17.01
CA LEU A 356 -7.73 17.44 18.22
C LEU A 356 -8.44 16.78 19.42
N GLU A 357 -9.76 16.84 19.48
CA GLU A 357 -10.55 16.13 20.49
C GLU A 357 -10.49 14.61 20.25
N GLU A 358 -10.47 14.16 18.99
CA GLU A 358 -10.23 12.74 18.67
C GLU A 358 -8.85 12.27 19.15
N VAL A 359 -7.81 13.08 18.96
CA VAL A 359 -6.46 12.78 19.47
C VAL A 359 -6.47 12.68 21.01
N GLN A 360 -7.14 13.62 21.69
CA GLN A 360 -7.24 13.60 23.15
C GLN A 360 -7.93 12.32 23.64
N ASN A 361 -9.01 11.90 22.98
CA ASN A 361 -9.69 10.65 23.33
C ASN A 361 -8.80 9.41 23.10
N ILE A 362 -7.92 9.43 22.08
CA ILE A 362 -6.93 8.36 21.90
C ILE A 362 -5.92 8.38 23.05
N TYR A 363 -5.47 9.56 23.50
CA TYR A 363 -4.59 9.67 24.67
C TYR A 363 -5.24 9.05 25.91
N ASP A 364 -6.50 9.36 26.18
CA ASP A 364 -7.26 8.82 27.31
C ASP A 364 -7.44 7.29 27.26
N ILE A 365 -7.42 6.70 26.03
CA ILE A 365 -7.45 5.25 25.84
C ILE A 365 -6.08 4.63 26.16
N ILE A 366 -4.99 5.23 25.70
CA ILE A 366 -3.65 4.64 25.84
C ILE A 366 -3.00 4.92 27.18
N GLY A 367 -3.47 5.96 27.91
CA GLY A 367 -2.91 6.30 29.22
C GLY A 367 -3.32 7.67 29.72
N ARG A 368 -2.50 8.23 30.59
CA ARG A 368 -2.66 9.58 31.14
C ARG A 368 -1.59 10.49 30.56
N TRP A 369 -2.00 11.59 29.93
CA TRP A 369 -1.08 12.61 29.44
C TRP A 369 -0.27 13.20 30.61
N ASP A 370 1.03 13.30 30.46
CA ASP A 370 1.95 13.83 31.48
C ASP A 370 2.50 15.21 31.05
N HIS A 371 3.28 15.27 29.98
CA HIS A 371 3.85 16.51 29.48
C HIS A 371 4.16 16.43 27.98
N LYS A 372 4.57 17.56 27.43
CA LYS A 372 5.10 17.69 26.08
C LYS A 372 6.55 18.18 26.14
N ASP A 373 7.43 17.59 25.35
CA ASP A 373 8.83 18.01 25.31
C ASP A 373 9.09 19.19 24.34
N GLU A 374 10.34 19.61 24.27
CA GLU A 374 10.78 20.71 23.39
C GLU A 374 10.64 20.39 21.89
N ASN A 375 10.56 19.14 21.48
CA ASN A 375 10.37 18.69 20.10
C ASN A 375 8.89 18.49 19.74
N ASN A 376 7.99 18.89 20.62
CA ASN A 376 6.54 18.69 20.52
C ASN A 376 6.10 17.22 20.56
N VAL A 377 6.89 16.35 21.20
CA VAL A 377 6.51 14.96 21.48
C VAL A 377 5.71 14.94 22.79
N ASP A 378 4.54 14.32 22.75
CA ASP A 378 3.69 14.12 23.92
C ASP A 378 4.12 12.86 24.70
N TYR A 379 4.18 12.98 26.03
CA TYR A 379 4.50 11.90 26.95
C TYR A 379 3.22 11.45 27.67
N ILE A 380 2.90 10.15 27.56
CA ILE A 380 1.69 9.54 28.10
C ILE A 380 2.08 8.36 28.98
N GLU A 381 1.67 8.42 30.25
CA GLU A 381 1.85 7.31 31.19
C GLU A 381 0.80 6.22 30.91
N ALA A 382 1.25 5.08 30.38
CA ALA A 382 0.39 3.93 30.13
C ALA A 382 -0.09 3.27 31.43
N PRO A 383 -1.18 2.48 31.44
CA PRO A 383 -1.68 1.80 32.63
C PRO A 383 -0.69 0.85 33.29
N ASP A 384 0.29 0.36 32.57
CA ASP A 384 1.38 -0.50 33.07
C ASP A 384 2.60 0.29 33.59
N GLY A 385 2.51 1.63 33.65
CA GLY A 385 3.55 2.52 34.17
C GLY A 385 4.64 2.88 33.15
N ARG A 386 4.57 2.42 31.91
CA ARG A 386 5.49 2.85 30.85
C ARG A 386 5.18 4.27 30.41
N MET A 387 6.21 5.05 30.11
CA MET A 387 6.07 6.37 29.50
C MET A 387 6.13 6.24 27.98
N LEU A 388 4.98 6.41 27.33
CA LEU A 388 4.85 6.36 25.88
C LEU A 388 5.17 7.72 25.28
N LYS A 389 5.92 7.74 24.19
CA LYS A 389 6.23 8.93 23.38
C LYS A 389 5.34 8.96 22.16
N VAL A 390 4.49 9.99 22.05
CA VAL A 390 3.47 10.10 21.01
C VAL A 390 3.73 11.32 20.15
N ALA A 391 3.79 11.13 18.84
CA ALA A 391 3.87 12.20 17.85
C ALA A 391 2.47 12.50 17.29
N ASN A 392 1.95 13.70 17.54
CA ASN A 392 0.66 14.15 17.04
C ASN A 392 0.83 14.95 15.74
N LEU A 393 0.68 14.29 14.60
CA LEU A 393 0.72 14.90 13.26
C LEU A 393 -0.64 15.40 12.78
N VAL A 394 -1.64 15.42 13.65
CA VAL A 394 -2.99 15.98 13.38
C VAL A 394 -3.02 17.48 13.64
N GLU A 395 -2.11 17.98 14.46
CA GLU A 395 -1.95 19.42 14.72
C GLU A 395 -1.45 20.13 13.45
N ASP A 396 -2.14 21.21 13.06
CA ASP A 396 -1.86 21.95 11.82
C ASP A 396 -1.03 23.22 12.02
N GLU A 397 -0.72 23.59 13.25
CA GLU A 397 0.08 24.77 13.51
C GLU A 397 1.46 24.60 12.85
N PRO A 398 1.87 25.50 11.91
CA PRO A 398 3.03 25.26 11.04
C PRO A 398 4.36 25.08 11.80
N GLU A 399 4.62 25.90 12.83
CA GLU A 399 5.87 25.82 13.61
C GLU A 399 5.91 24.56 14.46
N TYR A 400 4.75 24.16 15.03
CA TYR A 400 4.61 22.90 15.76
C TYR A 400 4.96 21.72 14.86
N ARG A 401 4.32 21.65 13.68
CA ARG A 401 4.47 20.56 12.72
C ARG A 401 5.89 20.47 12.18
N LYS A 402 6.49 21.60 11.78
CA LYS A 402 7.85 21.68 11.28
C LYS A 402 8.85 21.09 12.28
N LYS A 403 8.71 21.46 13.55
CA LYS A 403 9.60 21.00 14.62
C LYS A 403 9.47 19.51 14.87
N LEU A 404 8.22 19.00 14.93
CA LEU A 404 7.94 17.57 15.12
C LEU A 404 8.41 16.74 13.93
N VAL A 405 8.15 17.15 12.69
CA VAL A 405 8.61 16.45 11.47
C VAL A 405 10.13 16.43 11.40
N ASN A 406 10.79 17.54 11.75
CA ASN A 406 12.25 17.58 11.82
C ASN A 406 12.81 16.58 12.85
N TYR A 407 12.17 16.48 14.02
CA TYR A 407 12.54 15.47 15.02
C TYR A 407 12.34 14.04 14.49
N LEU A 408 11.21 13.75 13.86
CA LEU A 408 10.92 12.44 13.27
C LEU A 408 11.94 12.04 12.21
N THR A 409 12.34 13.00 11.36
CA THR A 409 13.25 12.77 10.24
C THR A 409 14.70 12.58 10.68
N ASN A 410 15.17 13.39 11.62
CA ASN A 410 16.60 13.45 11.97
C ASN A 410 16.96 12.67 13.23
N VAL A 411 16.03 12.51 14.17
CA VAL A 411 16.27 11.85 15.45
C VAL A 411 15.56 10.51 15.55
N ALA A 412 14.22 10.50 15.50
CA ALA A 412 13.43 9.30 15.71
C ALA A 412 13.63 8.24 14.61
N ARG A 413 14.02 8.64 13.41
CA ARG A 413 14.41 7.72 12.32
C ARG A 413 15.57 6.81 12.72
N ASN A 414 16.49 7.28 13.54
CA ASN A 414 17.73 6.60 13.91
C ASN A 414 17.68 6.07 15.36
N ASP A 415 16.64 6.36 16.11
CA ASP A 415 16.46 5.91 17.49
C ASP A 415 15.09 5.27 17.69
N ILE A 416 15.09 3.96 17.94
CA ILE A 416 13.86 3.21 18.23
C ILE A 416 13.14 3.73 19.48
N ALA A 417 13.89 4.26 20.45
CA ALA A 417 13.32 4.83 21.68
C ALA A 417 12.77 6.25 21.49
N GLY A 418 12.92 6.84 20.30
CA GLY A 418 12.48 8.20 20.01
C GLY A 418 10.96 8.37 20.04
N ILE A 419 10.22 7.43 19.47
CA ILE A 419 8.74 7.47 19.37
C ILE A 419 8.17 6.06 19.58
N ASP A 420 6.96 5.98 20.17
CA ASP A 420 6.19 4.75 20.33
C ASP A 420 4.95 4.74 19.42
N ILE A 421 4.23 5.86 19.36
CA ILE A 421 2.99 5.97 18.59
C ILE A 421 3.01 7.27 17.77
N ILE A 422 2.57 7.18 16.51
CA ILE A 422 2.32 8.33 15.65
C ILE A 422 0.83 8.38 15.35
N ILE A 423 0.17 9.52 15.58
CA ILE A 423 -1.23 9.76 15.21
C ILE A 423 -1.25 10.72 14.04
N ALA A 424 -1.92 10.32 12.96
CA ALA A 424 -1.97 11.08 11.71
C ALA A 424 -3.38 11.14 11.13
N LEU A 425 -3.70 12.21 10.41
CA LEU A 425 -4.96 12.40 9.71
C LEU A 425 -4.84 11.88 8.27
N GLY A 426 -5.73 10.99 7.86
CA GLY A 426 -5.76 10.46 6.50
C GLY A 426 -4.48 9.76 6.10
N MET A 427 -4.00 10.01 4.88
CA MET A 427 -2.63 9.68 4.52
C MET A 427 -1.71 10.64 5.25
N ALA A 428 -0.80 10.13 6.07
CA ALA A 428 0.32 10.94 6.52
C ALA A 428 1.17 11.26 5.28
N LYS A 429 0.86 12.38 4.63
CA LYS A 429 1.54 12.89 3.44
C LYS A 429 2.95 13.42 3.76
N GLU A 430 3.43 13.15 4.94
CA GLU A 430 4.64 13.74 5.47
C GLU A 430 5.86 12.94 5.03
N GLY A 431 6.85 13.66 4.57
CA GLY A 431 8.12 13.16 4.07
C GLY A 431 9.04 12.53 5.11
N PHE A 432 8.52 11.97 6.21
CA PHE A 432 9.34 11.29 7.22
C PHE A 432 9.45 9.79 6.95
N ASP A 433 10.57 9.22 7.32
CA ASP A 433 10.88 7.80 7.26
C ASP A 433 11.09 7.25 8.68
N TRP A 434 10.12 6.46 9.16
CA TRP A 434 10.18 5.82 10.46
C TRP A 434 10.17 4.29 10.30
N PRO A 435 11.34 3.64 10.25
CA PRO A 435 11.44 2.22 9.91
C PRO A 435 10.92 1.28 11.00
N TYR A 436 10.79 1.75 12.22
CA TYR A 436 10.45 0.91 13.38
C TYR A 436 8.96 0.56 13.50
N CYS A 437 8.09 1.15 12.70
CA CYS A 437 6.65 0.88 12.73
C CYS A 437 6.35 -0.61 12.54
N GLU A 438 5.72 -1.23 13.55
CA GLU A 438 5.30 -2.64 13.55
C GLU A 438 3.83 -2.78 13.17
N HIS A 439 3.01 -1.81 13.55
CA HIS A 439 1.57 -1.82 13.37
C HIS A 439 1.09 -0.53 12.70
N ALA A 440 0.44 -0.66 11.55
CA ALA A 440 -0.29 0.43 10.90
C ALA A 440 -1.81 0.20 11.10
N LEU A 441 -2.44 1.08 11.85
CA LEU A 441 -3.85 1.01 12.20
C LEU A 441 -4.61 2.14 11.51
N THR A 442 -5.68 1.82 10.81
CA THR A 442 -6.51 2.82 10.12
C THR A 442 -7.95 2.72 10.56
N VAL A 443 -8.64 3.86 10.62
CA VAL A 443 -10.07 3.92 10.91
C VAL A 443 -10.84 4.31 9.67
N GLY A 444 -11.92 3.57 9.39
CA GLY A 444 -12.82 3.84 8.28
C GLY A 444 -12.37 3.23 6.96
N TYR A 445 -13.23 3.43 5.97
CA TYR A 445 -13.02 2.91 4.63
C TYR A 445 -12.00 3.73 3.83
N ARG A 446 -11.09 3.04 3.15
CA ARG A 446 -10.14 3.63 2.20
C ARG A 446 -10.50 3.21 0.77
N SER A 447 -10.70 4.19 -0.10
CA SER A 447 -11.16 3.95 -1.48
C SER A 447 -10.03 3.65 -2.46
N SER A 448 -8.81 4.02 -2.12
CA SER A 448 -7.66 3.94 -3.02
C SER A 448 -6.70 2.83 -2.59
N LEU A 449 -6.44 1.89 -3.49
CA LEU A 449 -5.40 0.88 -3.28
C LEU A 449 -4.03 1.53 -3.07
N THR A 450 -3.73 2.59 -3.81
CA THR A 450 -2.48 3.36 -3.67
C THR A 450 -2.31 3.86 -2.24
N GLU A 451 -3.38 4.42 -1.65
CA GLU A 451 -3.36 4.90 -0.26
C GLU A 451 -3.03 3.76 0.71
N ILE A 452 -3.68 2.62 0.55
CA ILE A 452 -3.46 1.46 1.41
C ILE A 452 -2.04 0.90 1.24
N VAL A 453 -1.54 0.80 0.01
CA VAL A 453 -0.15 0.38 -0.27
C VAL A 453 0.85 1.29 0.43
N GLN A 454 0.63 2.60 0.39
CA GLN A 454 1.50 3.57 1.06
C GLN A 454 1.46 3.43 2.58
N ILE A 455 0.28 3.22 3.18
CA ILE A 455 0.13 3.00 4.62
C ILE A 455 0.80 1.68 5.04
N ILE A 456 0.55 0.59 4.32
CA ILE A 456 1.21 -0.70 4.56
C ILE A 456 2.73 -0.56 4.38
N GLY A 457 3.17 0.20 3.38
CA GLY A 457 4.59 0.51 3.16
C GLY A 457 5.27 1.16 4.36
N ARG A 458 4.53 1.79 5.27
CA ARG A 458 5.10 2.36 6.50
C ARG A 458 5.43 1.30 7.54
N CYS A 459 4.57 0.28 7.73
CA CYS A 459 4.87 -0.79 8.68
C CYS A 459 5.71 -1.92 8.08
N THR A 460 5.83 -2.02 6.76
CA THR A 460 6.62 -3.07 6.09
C THR A 460 8.05 -2.66 5.77
N ARG A 461 8.60 -1.62 6.37
CA ARG A 461 10.03 -1.33 6.25
C ARG A 461 10.85 -2.36 7.02
N ASP A 462 11.99 -2.76 6.47
CA ASP A 462 12.88 -3.68 7.17
C ASP A 462 13.53 -2.98 8.36
N SER A 463 13.41 -3.58 9.53
CA SER A 463 14.00 -3.06 10.76
C SER A 463 14.23 -4.18 11.76
N TYR A 464 15.31 -4.07 12.49
CA TYR A 464 15.80 -5.07 13.43
C TYR A 464 14.85 -5.33 14.63
N ASN A 465 13.94 -4.40 14.94
CA ASN A 465 13.00 -4.53 16.05
C ASN A 465 11.81 -5.44 15.76
N LYS A 466 11.60 -5.84 14.51
CA LYS A 466 10.37 -6.56 14.14
C LYS A 466 10.61 -7.71 13.20
N ARG A 467 9.90 -8.79 13.41
CA ARG A 467 9.79 -9.94 12.51
C ARG A 467 8.42 -10.04 11.85
N HIS A 468 7.44 -9.39 12.46
CA HIS A 468 6.06 -9.30 11.97
C HIS A 468 5.65 -7.84 11.79
N ALA A 469 4.96 -7.55 10.71
CA ALA A 469 4.27 -6.28 10.50
C ALA A 469 2.76 -6.54 10.41
N GLN A 470 1.96 -5.68 11.01
CA GLN A 470 0.51 -5.78 10.98
C GLN A 470 -0.10 -4.50 10.40
N PHE A 471 -0.99 -4.66 9.44
CA PHE A 471 -1.95 -3.63 9.04
C PHE A 471 -3.33 -4.04 9.55
N THR A 472 -4.01 -3.15 10.27
CA THR A 472 -5.38 -3.38 10.75
C THR A 472 -6.27 -2.22 10.34
N ASN A 473 -7.41 -2.53 9.74
CA ASN A 473 -8.43 -1.55 9.41
C ASN A 473 -9.66 -1.72 10.31
N LEU A 474 -10.00 -0.67 11.06
CA LEU A 474 -11.23 -0.58 11.87
C LEU A 474 -12.39 -0.19 10.97
N ILE A 475 -13.42 -1.03 10.90
CA ILE A 475 -14.59 -0.83 10.05
C ILE A 475 -15.86 -0.89 10.88
N VAL A 476 -16.73 0.09 10.68
CA VAL A 476 -18.06 0.13 11.33
C VAL A 476 -18.92 -1.04 10.86
N GLN A 477 -19.48 -1.79 11.81
CA GLN A 477 -20.52 -2.76 11.50
C GLN A 477 -21.80 -2.07 11.05
N PRO A 478 -22.50 -2.60 10.06
CA PRO A 478 -23.79 -2.03 9.65
C PRO A 478 -24.85 -2.28 10.73
N ASN A 479 -25.14 -1.23 11.50
CA ASN A 479 -26.24 -1.21 12.45
C ASN A 479 -27.26 -0.15 12.00
N GLY A 480 -28.50 -0.52 11.74
CA GLY A 480 -29.57 0.47 11.58
C GLY A 480 -30.37 0.40 10.28
N THR A 481 -30.64 1.54 9.67
CA THR A 481 -31.48 1.68 8.47
C THR A 481 -30.87 1.00 7.25
N ASN A 482 -31.69 0.58 6.28
CA ASN A 482 -31.21 -0.08 5.05
C ASN A 482 -30.13 0.72 4.31
N ASP A 483 -30.12 2.03 4.42
CA ASP A 483 -29.14 2.90 3.77
C ASP A 483 -27.75 2.82 4.41
N ASP A 484 -27.69 2.78 5.73
CA ASP A 484 -26.44 2.62 6.46
C ASP A 484 -25.85 1.24 6.20
N ILE A 485 -26.71 0.23 6.06
CA ILE A 485 -26.32 -1.15 5.69
C ILE A 485 -25.71 -1.16 4.29
N VAL A 486 -26.33 -0.51 3.29
CA VAL A 486 -25.80 -0.48 1.89
C VAL A 486 -24.41 0.16 1.85
N ILE A 487 -24.23 1.27 2.55
CA ILE A 487 -22.95 2.00 2.57
C ILE A 487 -21.87 1.18 3.28
N ALA A 488 -22.20 0.61 4.44
CA ALA A 488 -21.26 -0.20 5.19
C ALA A 488 -20.88 -1.49 4.45
N VAL A 489 -21.83 -2.11 3.76
CA VAL A 489 -21.59 -3.28 2.89
C VAL A 489 -20.68 -2.92 1.72
N ASN A 490 -20.93 -1.83 1.03
CA ASN A 490 -20.07 -1.38 -0.05
C ASN A 490 -18.66 -1.05 0.45
N SER A 491 -18.54 -0.41 1.62
CA SER A 491 -17.25 -0.12 2.25
C SER A 491 -16.51 -1.39 2.63
N MET A 492 -17.21 -2.37 3.17
CA MET A 492 -16.66 -3.68 3.53
C MET A 492 -16.20 -4.47 2.30
N LEU A 493 -17.00 -4.52 1.23
CA LEU A 493 -16.63 -5.19 -0.02
C LEU A 493 -15.40 -4.54 -0.67
N LYS A 494 -15.31 -3.23 -0.65
CA LYS A 494 -14.14 -2.50 -1.15
C LYS A 494 -12.89 -2.78 -0.31
N ALA A 495 -13.01 -2.79 1.03
CA ALA A 495 -11.91 -3.15 1.92
C ALA A 495 -11.38 -4.57 1.67
N ILE A 496 -12.28 -5.52 1.45
CA ILE A 496 -11.94 -6.91 1.11
C ILE A 496 -11.25 -6.98 -0.26
N THR A 497 -11.78 -6.28 -1.26
CA THR A 497 -11.19 -6.20 -2.60
C THR A 497 -9.75 -5.67 -2.53
N VAL A 498 -9.55 -4.61 -1.77
CA VAL A 498 -8.22 -4.03 -1.55
C VAL A 498 -7.27 -5.04 -0.88
N SER A 499 -7.73 -5.81 0.11
CA SER A 499 -6.88 -6.82 0.76
C SER A 499 -6.49 -7.95 -0.17
N LEU A 500 -7.41 -8.42 -1.01
CA LEU A 500 -7.11 -9.41 -2.03
C LEU A 500 -6.11 -8.90 -3.07
N LEU A 501 -6.23 -7.63 -3.46
CA LEU A 501 -5.25 -6.99 -4.32
C LEU A 501 -3.88 -6.92 -3.65
N MET A 502 -3.83 -6.59 -2.36
CA MET A 502 -2.59 -6.62 -1.60
C MET A 502 -1.99 -8.03 -1.50
N GLU A 503 -2.81 -9.06 -1.29
CA GLU A 503 -2.33 -10.44 -1.31
C GLU A 503 -1.65 -10.78 -2.64
N GLN A 504 -2.21 -10.34 -3.75
CA GLN A 504 -1.62 -10.54 -5.09
C GLN A 504 -0.33 -9.75 -5.30
N VAL A 505 -0.27 -8.51 -4.83
CA VAL A 505 0.95 -7.68 -4.86
C VAL A 505 2.09 -8.31 -4.05
N LEU A 506 1.74 -8.99 -2.97
CA LEU A 506 2.67 -9.61 -2.03
C LEU A 506 3.01 -11.07 -2.39
N ALA A 507 2.22 -11.70 -3.26
CA ALA A 507 2.42 -13.09 -3.68
C ALA A 507 3.50 -13.22 -4.77
N PRO A 508 4.12 -14.40 -4.93
CA PRO A 508 5.02 -14.65 -6.04
C PRO A 508 4.33 -14.44 -7.38
N THR A 509 5.05 -13.85 -8.33
CA THR A 509 4.56 -13.73 -9.70
C THR A 509 4.78 -15.05 -10.42
N PHE A 510 3.72 -15.63 -10.98
CA PHE A 510 3.80 -16.83 -11.80
C PHE A 510 3.85 -16.47 -13.29
N THR A 511 4.62 -17.24 -14.05
CA THR A 511 4.61 -17.16 -15.50
C THR A 511 3.74 -18.30 -16.04
N PHE A 512 2.73 -17.96 -16.83
CA PHE A 512 1.82 -18.94 -17.40
C PHE A 512 2.23 -19.29 -18.82
N THR A 513 2.28 -20.58 -19.13
CA THR A 513 2.60 -21.07 -20.45
C THR A 513 1.54 -22.09 -20.91
N PRO A 514 1.19 -22.11 -22.21
CA PRO A 514 0.34 -23.13 -22.77
C PRO A 514 0.99 -24.51 -22.57
N LYS A 515 0.17 -25.51 -22.20
CA LYS A 515 0.66 -26.90 -22.08
C LYS A 515 1.06 -27.40 -23.46
N SER A 516 2.37 -27.59 -23.68
CA SER A 516 2.92 -28.17 -24.91
C SER A 516 2.94 -29.69 -24.83
N ARG A 517 2.95 -30.37 -26.00
CA ARG A 517 3.19 -31.81 -26.07
C ARG A 517 4.67 -32.17 -25.80
N GLU A 518 5.57 -31.19 -25.89
CA GLU A 518 6.99 -31.38 -25.57
C GLU A 518 7.22 -31.18 -24.07
N THR A 519 7.75 -32.17 -23.40
CA THR A 519 8.15 -32.16 -21.99
C THR A 519 9.49 -31.45 -21.86
N ARG A 520 9.50 -30.17 -21.52
CA ARG A 520 10.70 -29.46 -21.05
C ARG A 520 10.63 -29.25 -19.53
N PRO A 521 11.78 -29.16 -18.83
CA PRO A 521 11.77 -28.77 -17.42
C PRO A 521 11.15 -27.38 -17.26
N LEU A 522 10.24 -27.23 -16.32
CA LEU A 522 9.64 -25.94 -15.97
C LEU A 522 10.66 -25.08 -15.22
N LYS A 523 10.66 -23.77 -15.50
CA LYS A 523 11.44 -22.81 -14.73
C LYS A 523 10.76 -22.59 -13.36
N PRO A 524 11.51 -22.22 -12.32
CA PRO A 524 10.90 -21.82 -11.04
C PRO A 524 9.86 -20.73 -11.26
N GLY A 525 8.64 -20.91 -10.72
CA GLY A 525 7.52 -19.97 -10.89
C GLY A 525 6.76 -20.08 -12.22
N GLU A 526 7.08 -21.07 -13.06
CA GLU A 526 6.34 -21.33 -14.30
C GLU A 526 5.23 -22.37 -14.08
N ILE A 527 4.02 -22.05 -14.54
CA ILE A 527 2.83 -22.92 -14.47
C ILE A 527 2.32 -23.18 -15.89
N THR A 528 2.12 -24.44 -16.25
CA THR A 528 1.50 -24.81 -17.53
C THR A 528 0.00 -24.96 -17.37
N ILE A 529 -0.76 -24.39 -18.30
CA ILE A 529 -2.22 -24.44 -18.29
C ILE A 529 -2.69 -25.06 -19.62
N LYS A 530 -3.55 -26.07 -19.50
CA LYS A 530 -4.15 -26.72 -20.66
C LYS A 530 -5.14 -25.75 -21.34
N ASP A 531 -5.16 -25.77 -22.66
CA ASP A 531 -6.01 -24.94 -23.52
C ASP A 531 -5.81 -23.42 -23.37
N LEU A 532 -4.73 -22.99 -22.72
CA LEU A 532 -4.30 -21.59 -22.69
C LEU A 532 -3.81 -21.16 -24.08
N ALA A 533 -4.32 -20.07 -24.60
CA ALA A 533 -3.90 -19.54 -25.90
C ALA A 533 -2.51 -18.88 -25.83
N ALA A 534 -1.67 -19.17 -26.83
CA ALA A 534 -0.35 -18.55 -26.90
C ALA A 534 -0.43 -17.08 -27.35
N PRO A 535 0.31 -16.13 -26.72
CA PRO A 535 0.35 -14.74 -27.13
C PRO A 535 1.12 -14.59 -28.44
N LYS A 536 0.44 -14.15 -29.51
CA LYS A 536 1.01 -14.07 -30.85
C LYS A 536 1.60 -12.69 -31.17
N THR A 537 0.90 -11.62 -30.79
CA THR A 537 1.30 -10.25 -31.12
C THR A 537 2.26 -9.63 -30.08
N PRO A 538 3.13 -8.70 -30.48
CA PRO A 538 4.01 -7.99 -29.53
C PRO A 538 3.21 -7.29 -28.42
N LYS A 539 2.09 -6.64 -28.75
CA LYS A 539 1.21 -5.93 -27.82
C LYS A 539 0.66 -6.87 -26.73
N VAL A 540 0.11 -8.03 -27.12
CA VAL A 540 -0.39 -9.04 -26.15
C VAL A 540 0.74 -9.59 -25.29
N LYS A 541 1.92 -9.85 -25.85
CA LYS A 541 3.10 -10.30 -25.06
C LYS A 541 3.51 -9.27 -24.02
N GLN A 542 3.48 -8.00 -24.37
CA GLN A 542 3.82 -6.91 -23.47
C GLN A 542 2.80 -6.79 -22.34
N ILE A 543 1.50 -6.77 -22.64
CA ILE A 543 0.43 -6.71 -21.62
C ILE A 543 0.58 -7.86 -20.63
N ILE A 544 0.83 -9.08 -21.10
CA ILE A 544 1.01 -10.25 -20.23
C ILE A 544 2.28 -10.13 -19.38
N ALA A 545 3.34 -9.55 -19.92
CA ALA A 545 4.62 -9.44 -19.22
C ALA A 545 4.69 -8.28 -18.20
N SER A 546 3.99 -7.17 -18.46
CA SER A 546 4.14 -5.93 -17.66
C SER A 546 2.85 -5.42 -17.02
N ASP A 547 1.68 -5.68 -17.61
CA ASP A 547 0.43 -5.00 -17.24
C ASP A 547 -0.61 -5.94 -16.64
N LEU A 548 -0.29 -7.24 -16.54
CA LEU A 548 -1.22 -8.26 -16.05
C LEU A 548 -1.69 -7.99 -14.62
N GLU A 549 -0.81 -7.44 -13.77
CA GLU A 549 -1.13 -7.08 -12.40
C GLU A 549 -2.05 -5.86 -12.34
N ASP A 550 -1.83 -4.87 -13.18
CA ASP A 550 -2.67 -3.67 -13.28
C ASP A 550 -4.07 -4.02 -13.77
N LEU A 551 -4.17 -4.95 -14.74
CA LEU A 551 -5.45 -5.47 -15.21
C LEU A 551 -6.16 -6.29 -14.13
N THR A 552 -5.41 -7.11 -13.39
CA THR A 552 -5.93 -7.85 -12.24
C THR A 552 -6.55 -6.89 -11.22
N ALA A 553 -5.83 -5.83 -10.88
CA ALA A 553 -6.31 -4.80 -9.99
C ALA A 553 -7.59 -4.13 -10.52
N ALA A 554 -7.60 -3.73 -11.78
CA ALA A 554 -8.75 -3.08 -12.41
C ALA A 554 -10.00 -3.98 -12.38
N VAL A 555 -9.86 -5.26 -12.68
CA VAL A 555 -10.96 -6.22 -12.64
C VAL A 555 -11.49 -6.42 -11.22
N LEU A 556 -10.61 -6.58 -10.24
CA LEU A 556 -11.03 -6.85 -8.87
C LEU A 556 -11.61 -5.62 -8.15
N GLN A 557 -11.28 -4.40 -8.60
CA GLN A 557 -11.86 -3.16 -8.08
C GLN A 557 -13.13 -2.73 -8.81
N ASP A 558 -13.48 -3.36 -9.93
CA ASP A 558 -14.68 -3.01 -10.67
C ASP A 558 -15.95 -3.41 -9.91
N SER A 559 -16.81 -2.46 -9.63
CA SER A 559 -18.03 -2.69 -8.87
C SER A 559 -18.99 -3.70 -9.52
N ARG A 560 -18.91 -3.88 -10.85
CA ARG A 560 -19.69 -4.87 -11.59
C ARG A 560 -19.18 -6.28 -11.29
N VAL A 561 -17.85 -6.43 -11.23
CA VAL A 561 -17.19 -7.70 -10.87
C VAL A 561 -17.45 -8.05 -9.41
N GLU A 562 -17.31 -7.09 -8.49
CA GLU A 562 -17.62 -7.28 -7.07
C GLU A 562 -19.05 -7.80 -6.87
N LYS A 563 -20.02 -7.15 -7.51
CA LYS A 563 -21.44 -7.54 -7.44
C LYS A 563 -21.70 -8.93 -8.03
N ALA A 564 -21.06 -9.23 -9.17
CA ALA A 564 -21.21 -10.55 -9.81
C ALA A 564 -20.61 -11.65 -8.92
N ALA A 565 -19.45 -11.42 -8.35
CA ALA A 565 -18.78 -12.37 -7.46
C ALA A 565 -19.56 -12.59 -6.16
N ALA A 566 -20.12 -11.52 -5.56
CA ALA A 566 -20.96 -11.64 -4.37
C ALA A 566 -22.22 -12.48 -4.60
N GLN A 567 -22.76 -12.46 -5.81
CA GLN A 567 -23.88 -13.31 -6.25
C GLN A 567 -23.44 -14.70 -6.72
N ASN A 568 -22.14 -14.99 -6.62
CA ASN A 568 -21.54 -16.21 -7.15
C ASN A 568 -21.80 -16.44 -8.65
N ILE A 569 -21.90 -15.34 -9.42
CA ILE A 569 -22.04 -15.39 -10.88
C ILE A 569 -20.64 -15.59 -11.47
N THR A 570 -20.43 -16.71 -12.13
CA THR A 570 -19.19 -17.11 -12.81
C THR A 570 -19.48 -17.42 -14.28
N GLY A 571 -18.46 -17.83 -15.02
CA GLY A 571 -18.65 -18.26 -16.41
C GLY A 571 -18.88 -17.11 -17.39
N PRO A 572 -19.84 -17.20 -18.33
CA PRO A 572 -19.94 -16.28 -19.47
C PRO A 572 -20.04 -14.80 -19.09
N TYR A 573 -20.77 -14.48 -18.05
CA TYR A 573 -20.96 -13.10 -17.62
C TYR A 573 -19.66 -12.50 -17.04
N MET A 574 -18.94 -13.27 -16.23
CA MET A 574 -17.64 -12.83 -15.69
C MET A 574 -16.61 -12.66 -16.80
N LYS A 575 -16.59 -13.55 -17.79
CA LYS A 575 -15.76 -13.43 -18.99
C LYS A 575 -16.05 -12.13 -19.75
N HIS A 576 -17.32 -11.80 -19.91
CA HIS A 576 -17.76 -10.59 -20.58
C HIS A 576 -17.25 -9.33 -19.84
N LEU A 577 -17.45 -9.26 -18.52
CA LEU A 577 -16.97 -8.14 -17.71
C LEU A 577 -15.44 -7.97 -17.78
N GLN A 578 -14.70 -9.07 -17.66
CA GLN A 578 -13.25 -9.03 -17.78
C GLN A 578 -12.81 -8.50 -19.15
N SER A 579 -13.47 -8.96 -20.23
CA SER A 579 -13.18 -8.53 -21.59
C SER A 579 -13.50 -7.05 -21.80
N GLU A 580 -14.60 -6.53 -21.24
CA GLU A 580 -14.92 -5.10 -21.28
C GLU A 580 -13.84 -4.27 -20.61
N ILE A 581 -13.45 -4.63 -19.38
CA ILE A 581 -12.41 -3.91 -18.62
C ILE A 581 -11.06 -3.94 -19.33
N ILE A 582 -10.70 -5.08 -19.94
CA ILE A 582 -9.47 -5.18 -20.74
C ILE A 582 -9.50 -4.20 -21.91
N ARG A 583 -10.63 -4.10 -22.65
CA ARG A 583 -10.78 -3.17 -23.78
C ARG A 583 -10.79 -1.71 -23.33
N GLU A 584 -11.42 -1.40 -22.19
CA GLU A 584 -11.42 -0.07 -21.58
C GLU A 584 -9.99 0.39 -21.25
N LYS A 585 -9.15 -0.54 -20.76
CA LYS A 585 -7.76 -0.26 -20.39
C LYS A 585 -6.78 -0.33 -21.56
N ASN A 586 -7.09 -1.13 -22.56
CA ASN A 586 -6.24 -1.38 -23.73
C ASN A 586 -7.04 -1.23 -25.03
N PRO A 587 -7.41 0.00 -25.42
CA PRO A 587 -8.15 0.23 -26.64
C PRO A 587 -7.36 -0.25 -27.86
N GLY A 588 -8.08 -0.80 -28.87
CA GLY A 588 -7.48 -1.29 -30.11
C GLY A 588 -7.00 -2.74 -30.07
N LEU A 589 -7.31 -3.53 -29.04
CA LEU A 589 -7.19 -4.99 -29.08
C LEU A 589 -8.33 -5.59 -29.91
N THR A 590 -8.01 -6.59 -30.71
CA THR A 590 -9.02 -7.40 -31.39
C THR A 590 -9.74 -8.32 -30.38
N ASP A 591 -10.86 -8.91 -30.75
CA ASP A 591 -11.59 -9.85 -29.90
C ASP A 591 -10.74 -11.07 -29.54
N GLU A 592 -9.93 -11.59 -30.47
CA GLU A 592 -9.00 -12.70 -30.24
C GLU A 592 -7.89 -12.31 -29.26
N GLU A 593 -7.30 -11.14 -29.42
CA GLU A 593 -6.25 -10.61 -28.54
C GLU A 593 -6.80 -10.36 -27.13
N THR A 594 -7.99 -9.79 -27.03
CA THR A 594 -8.68 -9.57 -25.75
C THR A 594 -8.91 -10.87 -25.02
N GLU A 595 -9.35 -11.93 -25.74
CA GLU A 595 -9.57 -13.24 -25.13
C GLU A 595 -8.26 -13.89 -24.64
N VAL A 596 -7.16 -13.74 -25.39
CA VAL A 596 -5.84 -14.22 -24.93
C VAL A 596 -5.45 -13.52 -23.63
N VAL A 597 -5.49 -12.18 -23.59
CA VAL A 597 -5.17 -11.41 -22.37
C VAL A 597 -6.10 -11.82 -21.21
N ARG A 598 -7.39 -11.99 -21.47
CA ARG A 598 -8.37 -12.41 -20.47
C ARG A 598 -8.04 -13.79 -19.85
N GLN A 599 -7.59 -14.74 -20.65
CA GLN A 599 -7.21 -16.07 -20.16
C GLN A 599 -6.01 -16.00 -19.21
N TYR A 600 -4.98 -15.21 -19.53
CA TYR A 600 -3.84 -14.98 -18.62
C TYR A 600 -4.24 -14.23 -17.36
N LEU A 601 -5.12 -13.25 -17.48
CA LEU A 601 -5.68 -12.51 -16.36
C LEU A 601 -6.47 -13.44 -15.42
N ALA A 602 -7.33 -14.28 -15.95
CA ALA A 602 -8.11 -15.26 -15.18
C ALA A 602 -7.18 -16.26 -14.47
N ALA A 603 -6.13 -16.73 -15.16
CA ALA A 603 -5.11 -17.61 -14.59
C ALA A 603 -4.36 -16.92 -13.44
N ASN A 604 -3.99 -15.66 -13.60
CA ASN A 604 -3.33 -14.89 -12.56
C ASN A 604 -4.22 -14.72 -11.31
N ILE A 605 -5.47 -14.34 -11.49
CA ILE A 605 -6.45 -14.23 -10.40
C ILE A 605 -6.61 -15.57 -9.68
N ALA A 606 -6.85 -16.64 -10.43
CA ALA A 606 -7.12 -17.96 -9.88
C ALA A 606 -5.94 -18.54 -9.08
N THR A 607 -4.73 -18.39 -9.58
CA THR A 607 -3.53 -18.91 -8.90
C THR A 607 -3.15 -18.11 -7.66
N LYS A 608 -3.46 -16.83 -7.62
CA LYS A 608 -3.21 -15.99 -6.44
C LYS A 608 -4.25 -16.16 -5.33
N VAL A 609 -5.46 -16.53 -5.67
CA VAL A 609 -6.53 -16.87 -4.69
C VAL A 609 -6.40 -18.32 -4.20
N ALA A 610 -5.55 -19.13 -4.83
CA ALA A 610 -5.38 -20.53 -4.48
C ALA A 610 -4.31 -20.72 -3.38
N GLU A 611 -4.56 -21.60 -2.42
CA GLU A 611 -3.55 -22.03 -1.46
C GLU A 611 -2.59 -23.03 -2.11
N PRO A 612 -1.29 -22.68 -2.29
CA PRO A 612 -0.32 -23.62 -2.86
C PRO A 612 0.07 -24.69 -1.84
N ILE A 613 -0.04 -25.95 -2.22
CA ILE A 613 0.44 -27.07 -1.42
C ILE A 613 1.78 -27.55 -2.01
N LYS A 614 2.81 -27.39 -1.21
CA LYS A 614 4.20 -27.75 -1.57
C LYS A 614 4.54 -29.17 -1.12
N ASP A 615 5.43 -29.82 -1.86
CA ASP A 615 6.06 -31.06 -1.45
C ASP A 615 7.24 -30.80 -0.46
N SER A 616 7.89 -31.88 -0.03
CA SER A 616 9.07 -31.84 0.86
C SER A 616 10.28 -31.10 0.26
N GLU A 617 10.31 -30.89 -1.06
CA GLU A 617 11.36 -30.17 -1.79
C GLU A 617 10.98 -28.71 -2.08
N GLY A 618 9.80 -28.28 -1.64
CA GLY A 618 9.31 -26.90 -1.82
C GLY A 618 8.62 -26.64 -3.17
N ASN A 619 8.44 -27.66 -4.03
CA ASN A 619 7.74 -27.53 -5.31
C ASN A 619 6.23 -27.55 -5.10
N ILE A 620 5.49 -26.68 -5.78
CA ILE A 620 4.03 -26.64 -5.70
C ILE A 620 3.47 -27.78 -6.55
N LYS A 621 2.77 -28.74 -5.94
CA LYS A 621 2.14 -29.88 -6.65
C LYS A 621 0.63 -29.76 -6.78
N PHE A 622 0.01 -29.11 -5.84
CA PHE A 622 -1.43 -28.91 -5.85
C PHE A 622 -1.76 -27.46 -5.53
N LEU A 623 -2.85 -26.98 -6.10
CA LEU A 623 -3.51 -25.74 -5.73
C LEU A 623 -4.85 -26.09 -5.09
N LYS A 624 -5.11 -25.60 -3.88
CA LYS A 624 -6.42 -25.65 -3.29
C LYS A 624 -7.19 -24.42 -3.77
N ILE A 625 -8.07 -24.66 -4.75
CA ILE A 625 -8.89 -23.62 -5.36
C ILE A 625 -10.32 -23.83 -4.88
N ALA A 626 -10.87 -22.89 -4.13
CA ALA A 626 -12.21 -23.03 -3.53
C ALA A 626 -12.37 -24.38 -2.83
N ASN A 627 -12.65 -25.09 -2.28
CA ASN A 627 -12.74 -26.43 -1.65
C ASN A 627 -12.30 -27.61 -2.54
N ARG A 628 -11.57 -27.36 -3.63
CA ARG A 628 -11.05 -28.41 -4.52
C ARG A 628 -9.54 -28.41 -4.54
N PHE A 629 -8.95 -29.62 -4.46
CA PHE A 629 -7.52 -29.81 -4.69
C PHE A 629 -7.32 -30.14 -6.17
N VAL A 630 -6.59 -29.26 -6.87
CA VAL A 630 -6.28 -29.43 -8.29
C VAL A 630 -4.79 -29.65 -8.42
N LYS A 631 -4.37 -30.70 -9.11
CA LYS A 631 -2.97 -30.87 -9.48
C LYS A 631 -2.57 -29.76 -10.46
N ILE A 632 -1.38 -29.23 -10.32
CA ILE A 632 -0.88 -28.22 -11.26
C ILE A 632 -0.93 -28.71 -12.70
N ASP A 633 -0.63 -29.98 -12.92
CA ASP A 633 -0.65 -30.61 -14.25
C ASP A 633 -2.05 -30.70 -14.87
N ASP A 634 -3.09 -30.60 -14.08
CA ASP A 634 -4.50 -30.74 -14.48
C ASP A 634 -5.22 -29.39 -14.59
N LEU A 635 -4.49 -28.27 -14.43
CA LEU A 635 -5.06 -26.94 -14.61
C LEU A 635 -5.45 -26.72 -16.07
N ASP A 636 -6.70 -26.33 -16.28
CA ASP A 636 -7.23 -25.90 -17.57
C ASP A 636 -7.98 -24.57 -17.47
N ILE A 637 -8.10 -23.87 -18.60
CA ILE A 637 -8.70 -22.53 -18.62
C ILE A 637 -10.21 -22.54 -18.29
N ASN A 638 -10.93 -23.62 -18.58
CA ASN A 638 -12.37 -23.71 -18.27
C ASN A 638 -12.60 -23.87 -16.77
N LEU A 639 -11.74 -24.64 -16.10
CA LEU A 639 -11.75 -24.74 -14.63
C LEU A 639 -11.47 -23.38 -13.99
N ILE A 640 -10.45 -22.67 -14.47
CA ILE A 640 -10.08 -21.35 -13.99
C ILE A 640 -11.23 -20.35 -14.16
N ASP A 641 -11.89 -20.33 -15.30
CA ASP A 641 -13.04 -19.46 -15.57
C ASP A 641 -14.27 -19.76 -14.69
N SER A 642 -14.31 -20.91 -14.04
CA SER A 642 -15.38 -21.28 -13.09
C SER A 642 -15.16 -20.76 -11.68
N ILE A 643 -14.00 -20.13 -11.38
CA ILE A 643 -13.62 -19.71 -10.04
C ILE A 643 -14.21 -18.33 -9.71
N ASN A 644 -14.78 -18.21 -8.51
CA ASN A 644 -15.17 -16.92 -7.97
C ASN A 644 -13.92 -16.20 -7.45
N PRO A 645 -13.51 -15.05 -8.00
CA PRO A 645 -12.28 -14.36 -7.62
C PRO A 645 -12.28 -13.84 -6.16
N PHE A 646 -13.45 -13.78 -5.50
CA PHE A 646 -13.59 -13.30 -4.11
C PHE A 646 -13.93 -14.44 -3.12
N HIS A 647 -13.86 -15.69 -3.54
CA HIS A 647 -14.31 -16.84 -2.72
C HIS A 647 -13.67 -16.85 -1.32
N HIS A 648 -12.35 -16.66 -1.24
CA HIS A 648 -11.62 -16.67 0.03
C HIS A 648 -12.08 -15.56 0.97
N ALA A 649 -12.29 -14.35 0.47
CA ALA A 649 -12.77 -13.23 1.27
C ALA A 649 -14.18 -13.45 1.81
N PHE A 650 -15.08 -13.99 0.98
CA PHE A 650 -16.42 -14.34 1.44
C PHE A 650 -16.41 -15.47 2.47
N GLU A 651 -15.50 -16.43 2.35
CA GLU A 651 -15.33 -17.49 3.33
C GLU A 651 -14.87 -16.93 4.71
N VAL A 652 -13.89 -16.04 4.73
CA VAL A 652 -13.40 -15.41 5.96
C VAL A 652 -14.50 -14.58 6.61
N ILE A 653 -15.21 -13.76 5.83
CA ILE A 653 -16.30 -12.92 6.35
C ILE A 653 -17.45 -13.79 6.86
N SER A 654 -17.84 -14.84 6.14
CA SER A 654 -18.95 -15.72 6.56
C SER A 654 -18.68 -16.46 7.87
N LYS A 655 -17.42 -16.69 8.22
CA LYS A 655 -17.04 -17.34 9.49
C LYS A 655 -17.07 -16.39 10.68
N LYS A 656 -16.92 -15.09 10.47
CA LYS A 656 -16.75 -14.09 11.55
C LYS A 656 -17.89 -13.07 11.63
N VAL A 657 -18.51 -12.74 10.51
CA VAL A 657 -19.75 -11.94 10.49
C VAL A 657 -20.92 -12.91 10.60
N GLY A 658 -21.84 -12.67 11.54
CA GLY A 658 -22.97 -13.58 11.76
C GLY A 658 -23.78 -13.83 10.47
N ALA A 659 -24.28 -15.03 10.31
CA ALA A 659 -25.00 -15.46 9.10
C ALA A 659 -26.14 -14.50 8.68
N GLY A 660 -26.77 -13.80 9.64
CA GLY A 660 -27.78 -12.77 9.36
C GLY A 660 -27.21 -11.54 8.65
N THR A 661 -26.08 -11.02 9.08
CA THR A 661 -25.42 -9.86 8.46
C THR A 661 -24.91 -10.21 7.06
N PHE A 662 -24.35 -11.42 6.90
CA PHE A 662 -23.91 -11.90 5.58
C PHE A 662 -25.08 -12.06 4.60
N LYS A 663 -26.24 -12.52 5.08
CA LYS A 663 -27.46 -12.60 4.28
C LYS A 663 -27.95 -11.22 3.85
N ILE A 664 -27.96 -10.23 4.76
CA ILE A 664 -28.32 -8.84 4.46
C ILE A 664 -27.38 -8.26 3.39
N ILE A 665 -26.06 -8.53 3.48
CA ILE A 665 -25.08 -8.12 2.48
C ILE A 665 -25.44 -8.67 1.10
N GLN A 666 -25.69 -9.97 1.02
CA GLN A 666 -26.04 -10.63 -0.25
C GLN A 666 -27.37 -10.12 -0.82
N ASP A 667 -28.39 -9.98 0.01
CA ASP A 667 -29.71 -9.50 -0.42
C ASP A 667 -29.66 -8.03 -0.88
N THR A 668 -28.86 -7.19 -0.23
CA THR A 668 -28.65 -5.79 -0.63
C THR A 668 -27.95 -5.67 -1.98
N ILE A 669 -26.92 -6.48 -2.23
CA ILE A 669 -26.21 -6.51 -3.51
C ILE A 669 -27.13 -7.04 -4.61
N ALA A 670 -27.90 -8.07 -4.33
CA ALA A 670 -28.87 -8.64 -5.27
C ALA A 670 -29.97 -7.60 -5.65
N GLY A 671 -30.51 -6.89 -4.65
CA GLY A 671 -31.55 -5.88 -4.86
C GLY A 671 -31.13 -4.67 -5.70
N SER A 672 -29.85 -4.32 -5.69
CA SER A 672 -29.33 -3.17 -6.49
C SER A 672 -29.27 -3.41 -8.01
N ARG A 673 -29.58 -4.65 -8.47
CA ARG A 673 -29.45 -5.07 -9.88
C ARG A 673 -30.76 -5.33 -10.60
N ILE A 674 -31.89 -5.21 -9.90
CA ILE A 674 -33.17 -5.59 -10.48
C ILE A 674 -33.62 -4.46 -11.42
N ASP A 675 -33.59 -4.72 -12.70
CA ASP A 675 -34.18 -3.83 -13.73
C ASP A 675 -35.69 -4.08 -13.79
N MET A 676 -36.44 -3.32 -12.99
CA MET A 676 -37.87 -3.40 -12.87
C MET A 676 -38.47 -2.00 -12.82
N ARG A 677 -39.58 -1.75 -13.46
CA ARG A 677 -40.26 -0.44 -13.34
C ARG A 677 -40.92 -0.34 -11.97
N VAL A 678 -40.92 0.88 -11.42
CA VAL A 678 -41.50 1.16 -10.09
C VAL A 678 -42.94 0.72 -10.01
N GLU A 679 -43.73 0.98 -11.07
CA GLU A 679 -45.16 0.65 -11.15
C GLU A 679 -45.40 -0.86 -11.06
N ASP A 680 -44.55 -1.66 -11.74
CA ASP A 680 -44.65 -3.12 -11.75
C ASP A 680 -44.30 -3.68 -10.36
N ALA A 681 -43.27 -3.13 -9.70
CA ALA A 681 -42.91 -3.53 -8.35
C ALA A 681 -43.98 -3.15 -7.32
N LEU A 682 -44.60 -1.97 -7.44
CA LEU A 682 -45.67 -1.53 -6.56
C LEU A 682 -46.94 -2.39 -6.70
N ALA A 683 -47.23 -2.84 -7.91
CA ALA A 683 -48.37 -3.77 -8.18
C ALA A 683 -48.20 -5.13 -7.48
N MET A 684 -46.96 -5.52 -7.15
CA MET A 684 -46.66 -6.78 -6.44
C MET A 684 -46.71 -6.68 -4.92
N VAL A 685 -46.80 -5.48 -4.34
CA VAL A 685 -46.85 -5.30 -2.88
C VAL A 685 -47.96 -6.10 -2.19
N PRO A 686 -49.21 -6.19 -2.71
CA PRO A 686 -50.24 -6.99 -2.08
C PRO A 686 -49.87 -8.49 -2.05
N GLN A 687 -49.24 -8.98 -3.10
CA GLN A 687 -48.81 -10.38 -3.20
C GLN A 687 -47.62 -10.67 -2.25
N ILE A 688 -46.70 -9.74 -2.09
CA ILE A 688 -45.61 -9.85 -1.11
C ILE A 688 -46.18 -9.92 0.31
N LYS A 689 -47.17 -9.08 0.64
CA LYS A 689 -47.82 -9.10 1.95
C LYS A 689 -48.57 -10.43 2.18
N ALA A 690 -49.27 -10.92 1.18
CA ALA A 690 -49.97 -12.22 1.24
C ALA A 690 -48.97 -13.37 1.46
N PHE A 691 -47.85 -13.33 0.77
CA PHE A 691 -46.76 -14.31 0.95
C PHE A 691 -46.23 -14.30 2.38
N VAL A 692 -45.92 -13.13 2.94
CA VAL A 692 -45.40 -12.99 4.32
C VAL A 692 -46.40 -13.54 5.34
N VAL A 693 -47.71 -13.30 5.14
CA VAL A 693 -48.74 -13.83 6.02
C VAL A 693 -48.82 -15.37 5.90
N ALA A 694 -48.78 -15.92 4.69
CA ALA A 694 -48.84 -17.34 4.44
C ALA A 694 -47.63 -18.12 4.97
N HIS A 695 -46.48 -17.44 5.13
CA HIS A 695 -45.19 -18.04 5.57
C HIS A 695 -44.80 -17.57 6.99
N ASN A 696 -45.75 -17.26 7.85
CA ASN A 696 -45.53 -16.91 9.27
C ASN A 696 -44.49 -15.78 9.46
N GLY A 697 -44.53 -14.75 8.63
CA GLY A 697 -43.60 -13.61 8.69
C GLY A 697 -42.33 -13.78 7.84
N GLY A 698 -42.17 -14.91 7.16
CA GLY A 698 -41.04 -15.14 6.25
C GLY A 698 -41.22 -14.37 4.94
N TYR A 699 -40.19 -13.67 4.51
CA TYR A 699 -40.18 -12.92 3.24
C TYR A 699 -39.81 -13.80 2.06
N PRO A 700 -40.30 -13.48 0.81
CA PRO A 700 -39.89 -14.18 -0.40
C PRO A 700 -38.36 -14.17 -0.57
N SER A 701 -37.79 -15.28 -1.09
CA SER A 701 -36.37 -15.46 -1.26
C SER A 701 -35.94 -15.41 -2.73
N LEU A 702 -34.91 -14.63 -3.03
CA LEU A 702 -34.25 -14.62 -4.34
C LEU A 702 -33.62 -15.98 -4.72
N ARG A 703 -33.42 -16.85 -3.74
CA ARG A 703 -32.86 -18.20 -3.89
C ARG A 703 -33.92 -19.30 -4.02
N SER A 704 -35.20 -18.97 -3.95
CA SER A 704 -36.27 -19.94 -4.11
C SER A 704 -36.16 -20.63 -5.47
N ASN A 705 -36.59 -21.90 -5.55
CA ASN A 705 -36.76 -22.59 -6.83
C ASN A 705 -38.10 -22.24 -7.52
N ASP A 706 -39.01 -21.59 -6.79
CA ASP A 706 -40.27 -21.09 -7.34
C ASP A 706 -40.06 -19.75 -8.04
N SER A 707 -40.41 -19.71 -9.32
CA SER A 707 -40.30 -18.52 -10.16
C SER A 707 -41.18 -17.35 -9.67
N ASN A 708 -42.36 -17.62 -9.11
CA ASN A 708 -43.25 -16.60 -8.57
C ASN A 708 -42.65 -15.98 -7.30
N GLU A 709 -42.15 -16.82 -6.40
CA GLU A 709 -41.46 -16.31 -5.19
C GLU A 709 -40.24 -15.48 -5.55
N LYS A 710 -39.44 -15.89 -6.56
CA LYS A 710 -38.29 -15.08 -7.05
C LYS A 710 -38.73 -13.71 -7.54
N ILE A 711 -39.84 -13.64 -8.32
CA ILE A 711 -40.34 -12.36 -8.83
C ILE A 711 -40.81 -11.47 -7.67
N LEU A 712 -41.51 -12.01 -6.67
CA LEU A 712 -41.92 -11.27 -5.49
C LEU A 712 -40.70 -10.79 -4.67
N ALA A 713 -39.67 -11.63 -4.54
CA ALA A 713 -38.41 -11.25 -3.87
C ALA A 713 -37.66 -10.16 -4.65
N GLN A 714 -37.64 -10.20 -5.96
CA GLN A 714 -37.05 -9.16 -6.81
C GLN A 714 -37.81 -7.85 -6.66
N ALA A 715 -39.14 -7.86 -6.71
CA ALA A 715 -39.97 -6.66 -6.52
C ALA A 715 -39.75 -6.03 -5.15
N GLN A 716 -39.69 -6.83 -4.09
CA GLN A 716 -39.41 -6.36 -2.73
C GLN A 716 -38.01 -5.71 -2.63
N ALA A 717 -36.98 -6.36 -3.14
CA ALA A 717 -35.61 -5.86 -3.11
C ALA A 717 -35.48 -4.55 -3.92
N PHE A 718 -36.14 -4.48 -5.09
CA PHE A 718 -36.20 -3.26 -5.90
C PHE A 718 -36.87 -2.10 -5.18
N LEU A 719 -38.05 -2.31 -4.58
CA LEU A 719 -38.77 -1.27 -3.84
C LEU A 719 -37.96 -0.77 -2.63
N THR A 720 -37.26 -1.68 -1.95
CA THR A 720 -36.38 -1.32 -0.84
C THR A 720 -35.24 -0.41 -1.33
N ALA A 721 -34.61 -0.73 -2.47
CA ALA A 721 -33.56 0.06 -3.07
C ALA A 721 -34.08 1.45 -3.56
N GLN A 722 -35.28 1.51 -4.15
CA GLN A 722 -35.90 2.78 -4.61
C GLN A 722 -36.29 3.69 -3.44
N ARG A 723 -36.82 3.14 -2.36
CA ARG A 723 -37.12 3.90 -1.14
C ARG A 723 -35.85 4.51 -0.54
N ALA A 724 -34.79 3.76 -0.48
CA ALA A 724 -33.49 4.23 -0.02
C ALA A 724 -32.94 5.39 -0.88
N LYS A 725 -33.11 5.30 -2.20
CA LYS A 725 -32.72 6.38 -3.13
C LYS A 725 -33.56 7.66 -2.91
N TYR A 726 -34.87 7.50 -2.73
CA TYR A 726 -35.77 8.60 -2.49
C TYR A 726 -35.50 9.36 -1.17
N GLU A 727 -35.25 8.63 -0.07
CA GLU A 727 -34.91 9.22 1.22
C GLU A 727 -33.57 9.98 1.17
N ARG A 728 -32.59 9.50 0.43
CA ARG A 728 -31.30 10.21 0.21
C ARG A 728 -31.52 11.53 -0.55
N GLU A 729 -32.31 11.46 -1.61
CA GLU A 729 -32.60 12.63 -2.44
C GLU A 729 -33.38 13.69 -1.65
N LYS A 730 -34.32 13.24 -0.79
CA LYS A 730 -35.04 14.10 0.15
C LYS A 730 -34.11 14.73 1.20
N ALA A 731 -33.24 13.93 1.83
CA ALA A 731 -32.27 14.43 2.81
C ALA A 731 -31.31 15.45 2.18
N ARG A 732 -30.87 15.19 0.93
CA ARG A 732 -30.01 16.13 0.18
C ARG A 732 -30.76 17.47 -0.09
N ARG A 733 -32.01 17.41 -0.53
CA ARG A 733 -32.83 18.64 -0.76
C ARG A 733 -33.09 19.43 0.50
N VAL A 734 -33.29 18.77 1.64
CA VAL A 734 -33.42 19.42 2.95
C VAL A 734 -32.09 20.07 3.35
N ALA A 735 -30.97 19.42 3.14
CA ALA A 735 -29.63 19.97 3.42
C ALA A 735 -29.24 21.13 2.50
N GLU A 736 -29.75 21.14 1.26
CA GLU A 736 -29.56 22.22 0.27
C GLU A 736 -30.59 23.38 0.45
N GLY A 737 -31.46 23.33 1.47
CA GLY A 737 -32.44 24.39 1.76
C GLY A 737 -33.56 24.53 0.71
N ALA A 738 -33.81 23.48 -0.08
CA ALA A 738 -34.81 23.49 -1.18
C ALA A 738 -36.19 22.92 -0.78
N LEU A 739 -36.46 22.77 0.53
CA LEU A 739 -37.78 22.41 1.08
C LEU A 739 -38.05 23.20 2.34
#